data_d6cd06a2f421e13f95fcc91e87b97c01
#
_entry.id   d6cd06a2f421e13f95fcc91e87b97c01
#
_cell.length_a   1.000
_cell.length_b   1.000
_cell.length_c   1.000
_cell.angle_alpha   90.00
_cell.angle_beta   90.00
_cell.angle_gamma   90.00
#
_symmetry.space_group_name_H-M   'P 1'
#
loop_
_entity.id
_entity.type
_entity.pdbx_description
1 polymer ?
#
loop_
_entity_poly.entity_id
_entity_poly.type
_entity_poly.pdbx_seq_one_letter_code
_entity_poly.pdbx_strand_id
1 'polypeptide(L)'
;MAQEKFTISGYIEDAATGEKLIGANVFDPNSNSGTTSNTFGFYSLTLPQDSVYLAVSYIGFQTSYYRLYLDKDMSINIQLNDGTQLNEIVVTAEQGDRIEDRVQMSQIEVPIKQIQKLPALLGEVDILKTLQLLPGVQSGGEGTSGLYVRGGSPDQNLVLLDGVPVYNVSHLFGFFSVFNADAIKNVTLTKGGFPARYGGRLSSVLEINMKEGNMKEFKGEGAIGTVFSKLTLEGPIIKDKTSFIVSGRRTYVDALAGPFISASLASQGIDADIDLYFYDLNAKINHKFSDKDRLYLSAYLGNDIFRTTFAEDLGEDGGFTTTAGLEWGNITSAMRWNRMWNNKLFSNTTVTYSRYKFNTGFGFEQIDVLDNGERERTAAAFEYISGIEDYAGKIDFDYIPNPNHYIRFGAGMTNHTFTPGVSQANITAGAIDTAFNTGSQDTRANEFALYVEDDLKIGEKFQANVGIHASAFAVDGKTYFSAQPRLGMLYHLPNDYSLKGSFATMTQFIHLLTNEGLGLPTDLWVPTTKEIVPEQSWQTGIGIAKTFNDMFEVSIEGYYKEMKNLVSYVEGASFIAEPGAEEESWETRVTQGNGTSYGAEFFLQKKKGDFTGWIGYTLAWTNRQFDEINGGIEYPFKYDRRHDLSIVLAYDITDRISASAVWVYGSGNAITLPESRHNAYYPSQYQDQFNPYWQAQVERAASKNGYRMDAYHRLDVAIEFHKKRKYWDETIVVGAYNAYSRVNPFFINDEERFGERKFVQYGLFPIIPALSYRFKF
;
A
#
# COMPACT_ATOMS: atom_id res chain seq x y z
N MET A 1 -25.48 32.73 -34.46
CA MET A 1 -26.18 32.44 -33.18
C MET A 1 -25.39 31.32 -32.52
N ALA A 2 -25.08 31.39 -31.25
CA ALA A 2 -24.47 30.26 -30.56
C ALA A 2 -25.50 29.11 -30.52
N GLN A 3 -25.15 27.95 -31.00
CA GLN A 3 -26.00 26.77 -30.96
C GLN A 3 -26.29 26.43 -29.49
N GLU A 4 -27.56 26.15 -29.15
CA GLU A 4 -27.93 25.72 -27.80
C GLU A 4 -27.18 24.44 -27.45
N LYS A 5 -26.80 24.29 -26.17
CA LYS A 5 -26.07 23.12 -25.66
C LYS A 5 -26.83 22.47 -24.55
N PHE A 6 -26.90 21.14 -24.58
CA PHE A 6 -27.55 20.32 -23.57
C PHE A 6 -26.58 19.26 -23.02
N THR A 7 -26.89 18.78 -21.83
CA THR A 7 -26.03 17.84 -21.11
C THR A 7 -26.64 16.46 -21.00
N ILE A 8 -25.86 15.43 -21.38
CA ILE A 8 -26.16 14.03 -21.12
C ILE A 8 -25.34 13.61 -19.91
N SER A 9 -25.98 13.01 -18.91
CA SER A 9 -25.28 12.50 -17.74
C SER A 9 -25.89 11.19 -17.25
N GLY A 10 -25.22 10.51 -16.35
CA GLY A 10 -25.69 9.26 -15.77
C GLY A 10 -24.56 8.41 -15.25
N TYR A 11 -24.81 7.12 -15.12
CA TYR A 11 -23.82 6.15 -14.68
C TYR A 11 -23.49 5.13 -15.75
N ILE A 12 -22.25 4.67 -15.78
CA ILE A 12 -21.81 3.56 -16.63
C ILE A 12 -21.63 2.34 -15.72
N GLU A 13 -22.26 1.23 -16.11
CA GLU A 13 -22.38 0.01 -15.32
C GLU A 13 -21.98 -1.22 -16.15
N ASP A 14 -21.46 -2.24 -15.50
CA ASP A 14 -21.35 -3.58 -16.05
C ASP A 14 -22.74 -4.22 -16.13
N ALA A 15 -23.15 -4.66 -17.30
CA ALA A 15 -24.46 -5.27 -17.55
C ALA A 15 -24.65 -6.60 -16.77
N ALA A 16 -23.56 -7.34 -16.51
CA ALA A 16 -23.61 -8.63 -15.84
C ALA A 16 -23.72 -8.53 -14.31
N THR A 17 -23.12 -7.49 -13.72
CA THR A 17 -23.01 -7.34 -12.26
C THR A 17 -23.78 -6.16 -11.70
N GLY A 18 -23.98 -5.11 -12.51
CA GLY A 18 -24.53 -3.81 -12.06
C GLY A 18 -23.49 -2.91 -11.38
N GLU A 19 -22.23 -3.33 -11.32
CA GLU A 19 -21.12 -2.53 -10.77
C GLU A 19 -20.82 -1.31 -11.65
N LYS A 20 -20.39 -0.22 -11.00
CA LYS A 20 -20.00 1.01 -11.69
C LYS A 20 -18.65 0.84 -12.40
N LEU A 21 -18.55 1.30 -13.65
CA LEU A 21 -17.30 1.30 -14.40
C LEU A 21 -16.59 2.65 -14.24
N ILE A 22 -15.37 2.60 -13.68
CA ILE A 22 -14.53 3.77 -13.37
C ILE A 22 -13.64 4.08 -14.58
N GLY A 23 -13.61 5.35 -15.03
CA GLY A 23 -12.76 5.72 -16.17
C GLY A 23 -13.29 5.24 -17.53
N ALA A 24 -14.57 4.80 -17.61
CA ALA A 24 -15.18 4.45 -18.89
C ALA A 24 -15.35 5.69 -19.78
N ASN A 25 -15.05 5.55 -21.05
CA ASN A 25 -15.04 6.63 -22.04
C ASN A 25 -16.43 6.85 -22.62
N VAL A 26 -16.85 8.10 -22.73
CA VAL A 26 -18.06 8.54 -23.44
C VAL A 26 -17.63 9.58 -24.47
N PHE A 27 -17.75 9.30 -25.75
CA PHE A 27 -17.22 10.11 -26.83
C PHE A 27 -18.25 10.28 -27.94
N ASP A 28 -18.42 11.50 -28.43
CA ASP A 28 -19.20 11.81 -29.63
C ASP A 28 -18.26 12.14 -30.79
N PRO A 29 -18.14 11.25 -31.81
CA PRO A 29 -17.28 11.47 -32.96
C PRO A 29 -17.68 12.69 -33.81
N ASN A 30 -18.97 13.07 -33.80
CA ASN A 30 -19.46 14.18 -34.63
C ASN A 30 -18.95 15.52 -34.12
N SER A 31 -18.96 15.73 -32.82
CA SER A 31 -18.48 16.97 -32.19
C SER A 31 -17.03 16.90 -31.72
N ASN A 32 -16.37 15.73 -31.87
CA ASN A 32 -15.04 15.44 -31.33
C ASN A 32 -14.93 15.77 -29.84
N SER A 33 -15.99 15.51 -29.09
CA SER A 33 -16.09 15.82 -27.65
C SER A 33 -16.34 14.57 -26.84
N GLY A 34 -15.68 14.49 -25.70
CA GLY A 34 -15.81 13.32 -24.80
C GLY A 34 -15.51 13.65 -23.35
N THR A 35 -15.92 12.72 -22.50
CA THR A 35 -15.69 12.70 -21.05
C THR A 35 -15.42 11.27 -20.60
N THR A 36 -14.90 11.12 -19.38
CA THR A 36 -14.75 9.82 -18.72
C THR A 36 -15.64 9.75 -17.48
N SER A 37 -16.06 8.55 -17.11
CA SER A 37 -16.74 8.35 -15.84
C SER A 37 -15.77 8.54 -14.67
N ASN A 38 -16.25 9.19 -13.59
CA ASN A 38 -15.47 9.40 -12.37
C ASN A 38 -15.29 8.07 -11.59
N THR A 39 -14.63 8.14 -10.41
CA THR A 39 -14.39 6.98 -9.53
C THR A 39 -15.67 6.32 -9.00
N PHE A 40 -16.83 6.91 -9.28
CA PHE A 40 -18.15 6.39 -8.91
C PHE A 40 -18.99 6.00 -10.13
N GLY A 41 -18.38 5.97 -11.34
CA GLY A 41 -19.06 5.64 -12.57
C GLY A 41 -19.95 6.74 -13.13
N PHE A 42 -20.00 7.94 -12.54
CA PHE A 42 -20.77 9.06 -13.03
C PHE A 42 -20.05 9.74 -14.20
N TYR A 43 -20.81 10.07 -15.26
CA TYR A 43 -20.33 10.86 -16.39
C TYR A 43 -21.28 12.04 -16.67
N SER A 44 -20.73 13.09 -17.28
CA SER A 44 -21.48 14.25 -17.74
C SER A 44 -20.81 14.81 -19.00
N LEU A 45 -21.56 14.94 -20.09
CA LEU A 45 -21.10 15.45 -21.37
C LEU A 45 -22.07 16.47 -21.93
N THR A 46 -21.60 17.69 -22.14
CA THR A 46 -22.40 18.79 -22.71
C THR A 46 -22.07 18.94 -24.19
N LEU A 47 -23.09 18.82 -25.06
CA LEU A 47 -22.97 18.82 -26.52
C LEU A 47 -23.91 19.87 -27.13
N PRO A 48 -23.67 20.34 -28.38
CA PRO A 48 -24.61 21.15 -29.12
C PRO A 48 -25.92 20.40 -29.36
N GLN A 49 -27.03 21.15 -29.50
CA GLN A 49 -28.32 20.60 -29.91
C GLN A 49 -28.21 20.00 -31.32
N ASP A 50 -28.23 18.67 -31.42
CA ASP A 50 -28.17 17.93 -32.70
C ASP A 50 -28.47 16.45 -32.49
N SER A 51 -28.37 15.70 -33.58
CA SER A 51 -28.29 14.24 -33.57
C SER A 51 -26.90 13.80 -33.05
N VAL A 52 -26.87 13.24 -31.87
CA VAL A 52 -25.65 12.82 -31.16
C VAL A 52 -25.42 11.32 -31.38
N TYR A 53 -24.16 10.95 -31.61
CA TYR A 53 -23.73 9.55 -31.74
C TYR A 53 -22.69 9.22 -30.68
N LEU A 54 -23.16 8.72 -29.52
CA LEU A 54 -22.25 8.39 -28.41
C LEU A 54 -21.64 7.01 -28.62
N ALA A 55 -20.31 6.93 -28.58
CA ALA A 55 -19.55 5.71 -28.39
C ALA A 55 -19.13 5.60 -26.93
N VAL A 56 -19.48 4.51 -26.27
CA VAL A 56 -19.14 4.27 -24.87
C VAL A 56 -18.27 3.01 -24.78
N SER A 57 -17.05 3.15 -24.27
CA SER A 57 -16.06 2.08 -24.23
C SER A 57 -15.36 1.98 -22.88
N TYR A 58 -14.97 0.76 -22.53
CA TYR A 58 -14.15 0.44 -21.37
C TYR A 58 -13.30 -0.81 -21.62
N ILE A 59 -12.09 -0.89 -21.07
CA ILE A 59 -11.17 -2.03 -21.27
C ILE A 59 -11.83 -3.33 -20.79
N GLY A 60 -11.86 -4.34 -21.70
CA GLY A 60 -12.47 -5.64 -21.42
C GLY A 60 -13.97 -5.70 -21.70
N PHE A 61 -14.59 -4.62 -22.17
CA PHE A 61 -16.02 -4.54 -22.51
C PHE A 61 -16.23 -4.25 -23.98
N GLN A 62 -17.42 -4.63 -24.50
CA GLN A 62 -17.84 -4.28 -25.85
C GLN A 62 -18.22 -2.81 -25.90
N THR A 63 -17.72 -2.09 -26.93
CA THR A 63 -18.12 -0.70 -27.17
C THR A 63 -19.59 -0.64 -27.54
N SER A 64 -20.35 0.18 -26.82
CA SER A 64 -21.78 0.40 -27.07
C SER A 64 -22.01 1.74 -27.75
N TYR A 65 -22.94 1.77 -28.72
CA TYR A 65 -23.26 2.95 -29.51
C TYR A 65 -24.71 3.38 -29.28
N TYR A 66 -24.91 4.68 -29.05
CA TYR A 66 -26.22 5.30 -28.81
C TYR A 66 -26.45 6.42 -29.81
N ARG A 67 -27.57 6.38 -30.53
CA ARG A 67 -28.03 7.48 -31.40
C ARG A 67 -29.22 8.12 -30.73
N LEU A 68 -29.15 9.43 -30.50
CA LEU A 68 -30.21 10.21 -29.87
C LEU A 68 -30.22 11.63 -30.40
N TYR A 69 -31.38 12.28 -30.34
CA TYR A 69 -31.50 13.67 -30.64
C TYR A 69 -31.53 14.48 -29.33
N LEU A 70 -30.55 15.38 -29.20
CA LEU A 70 -30.33 16.15 -27.97
C LEU A 70 -30.98 17.53 -28.07
N ASP A 71 -32.16 17.68 -27.50
CA ASP A 71 -32.97 18.91 -27.45
C ASP A 71 -33.21 19.42 -26.04
N LYS A 72 -32.76 18.69 -25.03
CA LYS A 72 -32.86 19.01 -23.60
C LYS A 72 -31.81 18.22 -22.82
N ASP A 73 -31.60 18.63 -21.57
CA ASP A 73 -30.78 17.85 -20.63
C ASP A 73 -31.38 16.47 -20.37
N MET A 74 -30.57 15.41 -20.47
CA MET A 74 -30.97 14.01 -20.35
C MET A 74 -30.13 13.27 -19.33
N SER A 75 -30.76 12.31 -18.62
CA SER A 75 -30.04 11.37 -17.76
C SER A 75 -30.19 9.96 -18.34
N ILE A 76 -29.06 9.33 -18.68
CA ILE A 76 -29.00 7.99 -19.30
C ILE A 76 -27.97 7.14 -18.57
N ASN A 77 -28.42 6.06 -17.93
CA ASN A 77 -27.52 5.05 -17.40
C ASN A 77 -27.16 4.05 -18.52
N ILE A 78 -25.87 3.80 -18.70
CA ILE A 78 -25.33 3.01 -19.78
C ILE A 78 -24.81 1.69 -19.20
N GLN A 79 -25.18 0.57 -19.80
CA GLN A 79 -24.70 -0.76 -19.45
C GLN A 79 -23.79 -1.29 -20.54
N LEU A 80 -22.58 -1.73 -20.17
CA LEU A 80 -21.64 -2.37 -21.09
C LEU A 80 -21.61 -3.88 -20.84
N ASN A 81 -21.57 -4.65 -21.94
CA ASN A 81 -21.42 -6.10 -21.90
C ASN A 81 -19.96 -6.50 -21.92
N ASP A 82 -19.60 -7.59 -21.23
CA ASP A 82 -18.24 -8.16 -21.25
C ASP A 82 -17.82 -8.55 -22.69
N GLY A 83 -16.62 -8.19 -23.07
CA GLY A 83 -16.05 -8.41 -24.38
C GLY A 83 -15.35 -9.78 -24.51
N THR A 84 -16.07 -10.89 -24.36
CA THR A 84 -15.50 -12.25 -24.42
C THR A 84 -15.13 -12.77 -25.81
N GLN A 85 -15.32 -11.98 -26.87
CA GLN A 85 -14.82 -12.33 -28.22
C GLN A 85 -14.30 -11.10 -28.94
N LEU A 86 -13.00 -11.11 -29.23
CA LEU A 86 -12.33 -10.22 -30.17
C LEU A 86 -12.82 -10.47 -31.57
N ASN A 87 -13.96 -9.92 -31.96
CA ASN A 87 -14.21 -9.64 -33.35
C ASN A 87 -13.72 -8.22 -33.61
N GLU A 88 -12.69 -8.16 -34.42
CA GLU A 88 -12.03 -6.97 -34.90
C GLU A 88 -13.03 -6.04 -35.60
N ILE A 89 -13.61 -5.11 -34.86
CA ILE A 89 -14.19 -3.89 -35.42
C ILE A 89 -13.32 -2.76 -34.90
N VAL A 90 -12.34 -2.41 -35.73
CA VAL A 90 -11.53 -1.21 -35.54
C VAL A 90 -12.47 -0.02 -35.70
N VAL A 91 -12.94 0.52 -34.57
CA VAL A 91 -13.51 1.86 -34.52
C VAL A 91 -12.64 2.70 -33.60
N THR A 92 -12.15 3.80 -34.12
CA THR A 92 -11.30 4.83 -33.51
C THR A 92 -11.92 5.53 -32.29
N ALA A 93 -12.66 4.84 -31.44
CA ALA A 93 -13.30 5.36 -30.23
C ALA A 93 -12.44 5.18 -28.94
N GLU A 94 -11.20 4.76 -29.08
CA GLU A 94 -10.26 4.59 -27.93
C GLU A 94 -9.48 5.87 -27.57
N GLN A 95 -9.84 7.01 -28.15
CA GLN A 95 -9.31 8.31 -27.72
C GLN A 95 -9.80 8.63 -26.30
N GLY A 96 -8.93 8.54 -25.31
CA GLY A 96 -9.20 8.89 -23.90
C GLY A 96 -8.64 7.91 -22.89
N ASP A 97 -8.33 6.67 -23.29
CA ASP A 97 -7.68 5.69 -22.40
C ASP A 97 -6.20 5.47 -22.72
N ARG A 98 -5.71 6.11 -23.78
CA ARG A 98 -4.31 6.04 -24.17
C ARG A 98 -3.44 6.84 -23.19
N ILE A 99 -2.23 6.35 -22.93
CA ILE A 99 -1.30 7.02 -22.01
C ILE A 99 -1.01 8.48 -22.44
N GLU A 100 -1.01 8.77 -23.73
CA GLU A 100 -0.78 10.12 -24.28
C GLU A 100 -1.92 11.12 -24.02
N ASP A 101 -3.14 10.66 -23.69
CA ASP A 101 -4.31 11.52 -23.48
C ASP A 101 -4.56 11.86 -21.99
N ARG A 102 -3.86 11.18 -21.08
CA ARG A 102 -4.01 11.40 -19.63
C ARG A 102 -3.16 12.59 -19.19
N VAL A 103 -3.79 13.64 -18.67
CA VAL A 103 -3.08 14.83 -18.12
C VAL A 103 -2.21 14.45 -16.94
N GLN A 104 -2.72 13.57 -16.07
CA GLN A 104 -1.99 13.13 -14.88
C GLN A 104 -0.76 12.33 -15.29
N MET A 105 0.41 12.89 -15.00
CA MET A 105 1.69 12.23 -15.19
C MET A 105 1.89 11.16 -14.10
N SER A 106 2.58 10.06 -14.45
CA SER A 106 2.97 9.01 -13.48
C SER A 106 1.80 8.30 -12.78
N GLN A 107 0.60 8.33 -13.36
CA GLN A 107 -0.53 7.54 -12.89
C GLN A 107 -0.59 6.21 -13.64
N ILE A 108 -0.58 5.12 -12.88
CA ILE A 108 -0.65 3.76 -13.42
C ILE A 108 -1.85 3.05 -12.79
N GLU A 109 -2.75 2.57 -13.63
CA GLU A 109 -3.84 1.68 -13.22
C GLU A 109 -3.45 0.25 -13.60
N VAL A 110 -3.49 -0.65 -12.61
CA VAL A 110 -3.22 -2.08 -12.82
C VAL A 110 -4.52 -2.86 -12.67
N PRO A 111 -5.05 -3.42 -13.77
CA PRO A 111 -6.26 -4.22 -13.72
C PRO A 111 -6.05 -5.47 -12.85
N ILE A 112 -7.01 -5.77 -11.98
CA ILE A 112 -6.90 -6.91 -11.06
C ILE A 112 -6.74 -8.25 -11.79
N LYS A 113 -7.37 -8.39 -12.96
CA LYS A 113 -7.23 -9.58 -13.83
C LYS A 113 -5.76 -9.82 -14.27
N GLN A 114 -4.98 -8.74 -14.44
CA GLN A 114 -3.58 -8.85 -14.81
C GLN A 114 -2.73 -9.23 -13.59
N ILE A 115 -3.04 -8.67 -12.41
CA ILE A 115 -2.38 -9.02 -11.15
C ILE A 115 -2.56 -10.50 -10.83
N GLN A 116 -3.77 -11.04 -11.02
CA GLN A 116 -4.13 -12.44 -10.72
C GLN A 116 -3.39 -13.47 -11.58
N LYS A 117 -2.86 -13.09 -12.76
CA LYS A 117 -2.09 -13.97 -13.66
C LYS A 117 -0.60 -14.06 -13.30
N LEU A 118 -0.10 -13.24 -12.38
CA LEU A 118 1.33 -13.19 -12.08
C LEU A 118 1.75 -14.29 -11.11
N PRO A 119 3.01 -14.78 -11.23
CA PRO A 119 3.57 -15.68 -10.23
C PRO A 119 3.56 -15.01 -8.85
N ALA A 120 3.21 -15.77 -7.83
CA ALA A 120 3.02 -15.25 -6.50
C ALA A 120 3.78 -16.07 -5.44
N LEU A 121 4.28 -15.40 -4.42
CA LEU A 121 4.93 -16.05 -3.28
C LEU A 121 3.94 -17.02 -2.61
N LEU A 122 4.33 -18.28 -2.48
CA LEU A 122 3.50 -19.36 -1.92
C LEU A 122 2.12 -19.52 -2.59
N GLY A 123 1.94 -18.95 -3.80
CA GLY A 123 0.69 -19.03 -4.57
C GLY A 123 -0.37 -17.98 -4.23
N GLU A 124 -0.10 -17.06 -3.28
CA GLU A 124 -1.01 -15.96 -2.94
C GLU A 124 -0.71 -14.71 -3.77
N VAL A 125 -1.72 -14.26 -4.50
CA VAL A 125 -1.65 -13.05 -5.34
C VAL A 125 -1.57 -11.80 -4.47
N ASP A 126 -0.52 -11.00 -4.67
CA ASP A 126 -0.24 -9.83 -3.84
C ASP A 126 -0.21 -8.54 -4.67
N ILE A 127 -1.07 -7.58 -4.29
CA ILE A 127 -1.23 -6.31 -4.97
C ILE A 127 0.03 -5.44 -4.81
N LEU A 128 0.57 -5.32 -3.59
CA LEU A 128 1.73 -4.46 -3.35
C LEU A 128 2.99 -5.01 -4.00
N LYS A 129 3.18 -6.33 -3.98
CA LYS A 129 4.29 -6.99 -4.71
C LYS A 129 4.22 -6.72 -6.22
N THR A 130 3.01 -6.68 -6.78
CA THR A 130 2.82 -6.32 -8.19
C THR A 130 3.17 -4.86 -8.46
N LEU A 131 2.79 -3.94 -7.57
CA LEU A 131 3.13 -2.52 -7.70
C LEU A 131 4.64 -2.26 -7.58
N GLN A 132 5.37 -3.07 -6.82
CA GLN A 132 6.84 -3.03 -6.75
C GLN A 132 7.54 -3.38 -8.07
N LEU A 133 6.81 -3.93 -9.06
CA LEU A 133 7.32 -4.21 -10.41
C LEU A 133 7.17 -3.03 -11.37
N LEU A 134 6.62 -1.90 -10.92
CA LEU A 134 6.44 -0.69 -11.72
C LEU A 134 7.66 0.24 -11.58
N PRO A 135 8.04 0.98 -12.63
CA PRO A 135 9.16 1.90 -12.54
C PRO A 135 8.91 2.99 -11.49
N GLY A 136 9.96 3.39 -10.78
CA GLY A 136 9.90 4.37 -9.70
C GLY A 136 9.31 3.86 -8.39
N VAL A 137 9.00 2.56 -8.29
CA VAL A 137 8.52 1.88 -7.08
C VAL A 137 9.51 0.81 -6.69
N GLN A 138 10.12 0.93 -5.54
CA GLN A 138 11.12 -0.02 -5.05
C GLN A 138 10.60 -0.80 -3.85
N SER A 139 11.05 -2.04 -3.70
CA SER A 139 10.88 -2.83 -2.48
C SER A 139 11.97 -2.52 -1.46
N GLY A 140 11.68 -2.64 -0.18
CA GLY A 140 12.67 -2.48 0.89
C GLY A 140 13.73 -3.59 0.93
N GLY A 141 13.45 -4.73 0.31
CA GLY A 141 14.31 -5.91 0.29
C GLY A 141 13.52 -7.18 0.01
N GLU A 142 14.16 -8.33 0.12
CA GLU A 142 13.49 -9.61 -0.05
C GLU A 142 12.38 -9.81 0.99
N GLY A 143 11.19 -10.19 0.54
CA GLY A 143 10.06 -10.48 1.43
C GLY A 143 9.31 -9.25 1.96
N THR A 144 9.71 -8.00 1.68
CA THR A 144 9.02 -6.83 2.21
C THR A 144 7.88 -6.34 1.31
N SER A 145 6.76 -5.87 1.91
CA SER A 145 5.64 -5.23 1.21
C SER A 145 5.71 -3.69 1.22
N GLY A 146 6.75 -3.10 1.79
CA GLY A 146 6.96 -1.65 1.80
C GLY A 146 7.07 -1.08 0.39
N LEU A 147 6.45 0.07 0.16
CA LEU A 147 6.54 0.82 -1.09
C LEU A 147 7.44 2.03 -0.89
N TYR A 148 8.54 2.08 -1.62
CA TYR A 148 9.48 3.20 -1.64
C TYR A 148 9.37 3.89 -3.00
N VAL A 149 8.55 4.94 -3.06
CA VAL A 149 8.24 5.62 -4.32
C VAL A 149 9.08 6.87 -4.46
N ARG A 150 9.91 6.92 -5.53
CA ARG A 150 10.79 8.06 -5.84
C ARG A 150 11.56 8.57 -4.62
N GLY A 151 12.21 7.63 -3.88
CA GLY A 151 13.01 7.92 -2.70
C GLY A 151 12.24 8.32 -1.44
N GLY A 152 10.93 8.18 -1.43
CA GLY A 152 10.12 8.34 -0.22
C GLY A 152 10.10 7.08 0.63
N SER A 153 9.89 7.24 1.94
CA SER A 153 9.64 6.16 2.90
C SER A 153 8.19 5.65 2.84
N PRO A 154 7.87 4.49 3.42
CA PRO A 154 6.53 3.90 3.37
C PRO A 154 5.42 4.81 3.89
N ASP A 155 5.67 5.56 4.97
CA ASP A 155 4.73 6.53 5.56
C ASP A 155 4.43 7.74 4.67
N GLN A 156 5.31 8.02 3.70
CA GLN A 156 5.12 9.10 2.73
C GLN A 156 4.19 8.71 1.57
N ASN A 157 3.62 7.51 1.58
CA ASN A 157 2.61 7.06 0.64
C ASN A 157 1.23 7.08 1.30
N LEU A 158 0.25 7.68 0.65
CA LEU A 158 -1.15 7.62 1.07
C LEU A 158 -1.79 6.35 0.51
N VAL A 159 -2.01 5.36 1.35
CA VAL A 159 -2.66 4.12 0.95
C VAL A 159 -4.12 4.15 1.39
N LEU A 160 -5.04 4.07 0.44
CA LEU A 160 -6.47 4.18 0.67
C LEU A 160 -7.20 2.91 0.25
N LEU A 161 -7.96 2.31 1.16
CA LEU A 161 -8.92 1.25 0.85
C LEU A 161 -10.33 1.85 0.91
N ASP A 162 -11.02 1.89 -0.23
CA ASP A 162 -12.31 2.60 -0.36
C ASP A 162 -12.30 4.03 0.23
N GLY A 163 -11.17 4.75 0.09
CA GLY A 163 -10.99 6.11 0.57
C GLY A 163 -10.63 6.24 2.05
N VAL A 164 -10.42 5.13 2.78
CA VAL A 164 -9.97 5.09 4.17
C VAL A 164 -8.47 4.85 4.23
N PRO A 165 -7.68 5.66 4.98
CA PRO A 165 -6.27 5.41 5.18
C PRO A 165 -6.02 4.06 5.86
N VAL A 166 -5.05 3.29 5.34
CA VAL A 166 -4.55 2.05 5.94
C VAL A 166 -3.11 2.30 6.39
N TYR A 167 -2.86 2.22 7.69
CA TYR A 167 -1.58 2.61 8.28
C TYR A 167 -0.51 1.54 8.20
N ASN A 168 -0.85 0.27 8.37
CA ASN A 168 0.03 -0.84 8.10
C ASN A 168 -0.54 -1.66 6.93
N VAL A 169 0.25 -1.82 5.89
CA VAL A 169 -0.18 -2.45 4.64
C VAL A 169 0.30 -3.89 4.48
N SER A 170 0.88 -4.48 5.53
CA SER A 170 1.57 -5.76 5.44
C SER A 170 1.19 -6.75 6.55
N HIS A 171 1.17 -8.02 6.17
CA HIS A 171 1.08 -9.19 7.04
C HIS A 171 2.40 -9.95 7.11
N LEU A 172 2.59 -10.77 8.18
CA LEU A 172 3.73 -11.65 8.39
C LEU A 172 5.06 -10.95 8.09
N PHE A 173 5.32 -9.84 8.80
CA PHE A 173 6.58 -9.08 8.66
C PHE A 173 6.84 -8.52 7.25
N GLY A 174 5.80 -8.34 6.44
CA GLY A 174 5.92 -7.81 5.07
C GLY A 174 5.86 -8.85 3.97
N PHE A 175 5.69 -10.13 4.27
CA PHE A 175 5.62 -11.17 3.24
C PHE A 175 4.35 -11.12 2.40
N PHE A 176 3.25 -10.61 2.96
CA PHE A 176 1.98 -10.45 2.25
C PHE A 176 1.41 -9.07 2.49
N SER A 177 0.65 -8.57 1.50
CA SER A 177 -0.14 -7.35 1.70
C SER A 177 -1.47 -7.65 2.39
N VAL A 178 -2.01 -6.64 3.07
CA VAL A 178 -3.34 -6.69 3.70
C VAL A 178 -4.49 -6.72 2.69
N PHE A 179 -4.20 -6.55 1.39
CA PHE A 179 -5.21 -6.42 0.34
C PHE A 179 -5.50 -7.77 -0.31
N ASN A 180 -6.67 -8.34 -0.04
CA ASN A 180 -7.14 -9.54 -0.72
C ASN A 180 -7.61 -9.21 -2.15
N ALA A 181 -6.87 -9.68 -3.15
CA ALA A 181 -7.13 -9.41 -4.57
C ALA A 181 -8.54 -9.82 -5.04
N ASP A 182 -9.18 -10.81 -4.39
CA ASP A 182 -10.52 -11.28 -4.77
C ASP A 182 -11.61 -10.28 -4.35
N ALA A 183 -11.36 -9.46 -3.32
CA ALA A 183 -12.26 -8.39 -2.88
C ALA A 183 -12.05 -7.06 -3.62
N ILE A 184 -10.96 -6.93 -4.39
CA ILE A 184 -10.55 -5.66 -5.01
C ILE A 184 -11.03 -5.58 -6.46
N LYS A 185 -11.44 -4.39 -6.87
CA LYS A 185 -11.93 -4.06 -8.22
C LYS A 185 -10.83 -3.45 -9.09
N ASN A 186 -10.17 -2.40 -8.58
CA ASN A 186 -9.07 -1.73 -9.26
C ASN A 186 -8.08 -1.14 -8.28
N VAL A 187 -6.88 -0.92 -8.79
CA VAL A 187 -5.74 -0.34 -8.06
C VAL A 187 -5.13 0.74 -8.92
N THR A 188 -5.04 1.95 -8.36
CA THR A 188 -4.45 3.12 -9.03
C THR A 188 -3.32 3.67 -8.19
N LEU A 189 -2.11 3.71 -8.76
CA LEU A 189 -0.94 4.34 -8.16
C LEU A 189 -0.62 5.64 -8.88
N THR A 190 -0.52 6.74 -8.13
CA THR A 190 -0.05 8.05 -8.63
C THR A 190 1.26 8.40 -7.93
N LYS A 191 2.36 8.48 -8.69
CA LYS A 191 3.73 8.73 -8.18
C LYS A 191 4.09 10.21 -8.34
N GLY A 192 4.07 10.96 -7.25
CA GLY A 192 4.36 12.39 -7.27
C GLY A 192 3.37 13.19 -8.11
N GLY A 193 3.38 14.50 -8.04
CA GLY A 193 2.51 15.35 -8.85
C GLY A 193 1.02 15.01 -8.77
N PHE A 194 0.57 14.37 -7.70
CA PHE A 194 -0.80 13.93 -7.55
C PHE A 194 -1.79 15.10 -7.42
N PRO A 195 -3.07 14.90 -7.81
CA PRO A 195 -4.09 15.95 -7.83
C PRO A 195 -4.34 16.61 -6.45
N ALA A 196 -4.89 17.83 -6.45
CA ALA A 196 -5.09 18.61 -5.23
C ALA A 196 -6.09 17.98 -4.24
N ARG A 197 -6.95 17.06 -4.69
CA ARG A 197 -7.89 16.32 -3.82
C ARG A 197 -7.23 15.39 -2.79
N TYR A 198 -5.92 15.13 -2.93
CA TYR A 198 -5.13 14.32 -2.00
C TYR A 198 -4.11 15.19 -1.25
N GLY A 199 -3.99 14.97 0.05
CA GLY A 199 -3.04 15.66 0.93
C GLY A 199 -2.41 14.74 1.97
N GLY A 200 -1.58 15.30 2.85
CA GLY A 200 -1.06 14.64 4.04
C GLY A 200 0.06 13.63 3.81
N ARG A 201 0.61 13.51 2.58
CA ARG A 201 1.74 12.61 2.26
C ARG A 201 2.67 13.23 1.22
N LEU A 202 3.94 12.78 1.18
CA LEU A 202 5.00 13.41 0.38
C LEU A 202 5.35 12.69 -0.92
N SER A 203 4.94 11.43 -1.12
CA SER A 203 5.53 10.59 -2.17
C SER A 203 4.55 10.06 -3.20
N SER A 204 3.53 9.36 -2.79
CA SER A 204 2.53 8.79 -3.71
C SER A 204 1.16 8.67 -3.09
N VAL A 205 0.18 8.41 -3.95
CA VAL A 205 -1.17 8.01 -3.56
C VAL A 205 -1.49 6.67 -4.19
N LEU A 206 -1.87 5.70 -3.37
CA LEU A 206 -2.34 4.39 -3.77
C LEU A 206 -3.82 4.26 -3.41
N GLU A 207 -4.67 4.25 -4.42
CA GLU A 207 -6.11 4.03 -4.26
C GLU A 207 -6.46 2.59 -4.60
N ILE A 208 -7.08 1.91 -3.66
CA ILE A 208 -7.56 0.54 -3.79
C ILE A 208 -9.06 0.56 -3.55
N ASN A 209 -9.82 0.22 -4.58
CA ASN A 209 -11.28 0.20 -4.51
C ASN A 209 -11.77 -1.25 -4.45
N MET A 210 -12.62 -1.55 -3.46
CA MET A 210 -13.27 -2.85 -3.33
C MET A 210 -14.38 -3.02 -4.36
N LYS A 211 -14.62 -4.28 -4.78
CA LYS A 211 -15.82 -4.66 -5.54
C LYS A 211 -17.09 -4.20 -4.81
N GLU A 212 -18.15 -3.92 -5.57
CA GLU A 212 -19.44 -3.47 -5.01
C GLU A 212 -20.40 -4.63 -4.72
N GLY A 213 -20.05 -5.84 -5.16
CA GLY A 213 -20.89 -7.01 -5.13
C GLY A 213 -21.90 -7.09 -6.28
N ASN A 214 -22.23 -8.29 -6.68
CA ASN A 214 -23.12 -8.54 -7.80
C ASN A 214 -24.59 -8.23 -7.47
N MET A 215 -25.23 -7.33 -8.21
CA MET A 215 -26.65 -6.98 -8.03
C MET A 215 -27.63 -7.93 -8.71
N LYS A 216 -27.14 -8.81 -9.57
CA LYS A 216 -27.96 -9.64 -10.46
C LYS A 216 -28.05 -11.09 -9.98
N GLU A 217 -26.91 -11.68 -9.62
CA GLU A 217 -26.72 -13.10 -9.34
C GLU A 217 -25.83 -13.31 -8.14
N PHE A 218 -26.03 -14.45 -7.47
CA PHE A 218 -25.13 -14.91 -6.41
C PHE A 218 -23.91 -15.58 -7.05
N LYS A 219 -22.71 -15.17 -6.65
CA LYS A 219 -21.43 -15.72 -7.11
C LYS A 219 -20.49 -15.94 -5.95
N GLY A 220 -19.58 -16.86 -6.15
CA GLY A 220 -18.51 -17.11 -5.19
C GLY A 220 -17.22 -17.50 -5.87
N GLU A 221 -16.12 -17.12 -5.27
CA GLU A 221 -14.77 -17.52 -5.68
C GLU A 221 -13.93 -17.82 -4.45
N GLY A 222 -13.00 -18.75 -4.57
CA GLY A 222 -12.11 -19.08 -3.47
C GLY A 222 -10.84 -19.76 -3.95
N ALA A 223 -9.88 -19.85 -3.03
CA ALA A 223 -8.62 -20.54 -3.27
C ALA A 223 -8.15 -21.29 -2.01
N ILE A 224 -7.48 -22.40 -2.26
CA ILE A 224 -6.72 -23.15 -1.25
C ILE A 224 -5.29 -23.25 -1.80
N GLY A 225 -4.36 -22.57 -1.13
CA GLY A 225 -2.94 -22.57 -1.47
C GLY A 225 -2.12 -23.40 -0.48
N THR A 226 -0.80 -23.33 -0.63
CA THR A 226 0.15 -24.09 0.21
C THR A 226 0.04 -23.70 1.68
N VAL A 227 -0.15 -22.39 1.99
CA VAL A 227 -0.14 -21.86 3.36
C VAL A 227 -1.35 -20.98 3.67
N PHE A 228 -2.31 -20.85 2.75
CA PHE A 228 -3.46 -19.97 2.92
C PHE A 228 -4.72 -20.56 2.33
N SER A 229 -5.86 -20.08 2.80
CA SER A 229 -7.15 -20.24 2.13
C SER A 229 -7.94 -18.95 2.16
N LYS A 230 -8.78 -18.77 1.14
CA LYS A 230 -9.66 -17.60 0.99
C LYS A 230 -10.98 -17.97 0.35
N LEU A 231 -12.01 -17.22 0.69
CA LEU A 231 -13.35 -17.35 0.14
C LEU A 231 -14.00 -15.99 0.01
N THR A 232 -14.55 -15.72 -1.16
CA THR A 232 -15.30 -14.50 -1.46
C THR A 232 -16.68 -14.89 -1.93
N LEU A 233 -17.71 -14.29 -1.34
CA LEU A 233 -19.12 -14.47 -1.68
C LEU A 233 -19.73 -13.12 -1.99
N GLU A 234 -20.46 -13.03 -3.09
CA GLU A 234 -21.16 -11.82 -3.50
C GLU A 234 -22.54 -12.13 -4.09
N GLY A 235 -23.44 -11.18 -3.97
CA GLY A 235 -24.77 -11.37 -4.55
C GLY A 235 -25.77 -10.30 -4.17
N PRO A 236 -27.00 -10.37 -4.73
CA PRO A 236 -28.08 -9.45 -4.40
C PRO A 236 -28.73 -9.80 -3.05
N ILE A 237 -28.85 -8.81 -2.15
CA ILE A 237 -29.81 -8.85 -1.04
C ILE A 237 -31.20 -8.48 -1.59
N ILE A 238 -31.25 -7.44 -2.44
CA ILE A 238 -32.44 -7.05 -3.20
C ILE A 238 -31.98 -6.88 -4.64
N LYS A 239 -32.50 -7.71 -5.53
CA LYS A 239 -32.12 -7.70 -6.95
C LYS A 239 -32.23 -6.29 -7.55
N ASP A 240 -31.19 -5.87 -8.28
CA ASP A 240 -31.03 -4.58 -8.94
C ASP A 240 -31.06 -3.35 -7.99
N LYS A 241 -31.05 -3.55 -6.67
CA LYS A 241 -31.06 -2.47 -5.66
C LYS A 241 -29.97 -2.58 -4.60
N THR A 242 -29.77 -3.78 -4.04
CA THR A 242 -28.85 -3.96 -2.92
C THR A 242 -27.99 -5.17 -3.17
N SER A 243 -26.67 -4.97 -3.23
CA SER A 243 -25.69 -6.04 -3.30
C SER A 243 -24.83 -6.10 -2.05
N PHE A 244 -24.22 -7.24 -1.83
CA PHE A 244 -23.18 -7.43 -0.83
C PHE A 244 -21.99 -8.17 -1.43
N ILE A 245 -20.83 -7.99 -0.83
CA ILE A 245 -19.65 -8.82 -0.95
C ILE A 245 -19.05 -9.04 0.43
N VAL A 246 -18.63 -10.27 0.70
CA VAL A 246 -17.86 -10.65 1.89
C VAL A 246 -16.71 -11.53 1.44
N SER A 247 -15.51 -11.21 1.87
CA SER A 247 -14.30 -11.94 1.53
C SER A 247 -13.45 -12.17 2.76
N GLY A 248 -13.13 -13.43 3.05
CA GLY A 248 -12.26 -13.83 4.15
C GLY A 248 -11.02 -14.56 3.65
N ARG A 249 -9.89 -14.32 4.33
CA ARG A 249 -8.61 -14.99 4.09
C ARG A 249 -7.95 -15.33 5.42
N ARG A 250 -7.29 -16.49 5.51
CA ARG A 250 -6.45 -16.89 6.65
C ARG A 250 -5.25 -17.70 6.14
N THR A 251 -4.10 -17.48 6.76
CA THR A 251 -2.95 -18.41 6.65
C THR A 251 -3.02 -19.46 7.75
N TYR A 252 -2.34 -20.58 7.54
CA TYR A 252 -2.29 -21.70 8.47
C TYR A 252 -0.87 -22.29 8.60
N VAL A 253 0.14 -21.37 8.62
CA VAL A 253 1.54 -21.72 8.86
C VAL A 253 1.70 -22.38 10.23
N ASP A 254 0.99 -21.88 11.24
CA ASP A 254 0.85 -22.43 12.57
C ASP A 254 0.43 -23.92 12.55
N ALA A 255 -0.66 -24.23 11.84
CA ALA A 255 -1.19 -25.58 11.77
C ALA A 255 -0.29 -26.57 10.98
N LEU A 256 0.51 -26.07 10.03
CA LEU A 256 1.40 -26.90 9.21
C LEU A 256 2.78 -27.08 9.83
N ALA A 257 3.41 -26.01 10.29
CA ALA A 257 4.78 -26.01 10.80
C ALA A 257 4.85 -26.23 12.32
N GLY A 258 3.86 -25.72 13.06
CA GLY A 258 3.81 -25.80 14.53
C GLY A 258 4.04 -27.20 15.08
N PRO A 259 3.28 -28.23 14.67
CA PRO A 259 3.45 -29.59 15.21
C PRO A 259 4.85 -30.17 14.97
N PHE A 260 5.51 -29.83 13.85
CA PHE A 260 6.88 -30.31 13.56
C PHE A 260 7.91 -29.59 14.43
N ILE A 261 7.74 -28.27 14.62
CA ILE A 261 8.64 -27.47 15.45
C ILE A 261 8.50 -27.91 16.92
N SER A 262 7.27 -28.03 17.43
CA SER A 262 7.00 -28.47 18.81
C SER A 262 7.54 -29.89 19.05
N ALA A 263 7.34 -30.83 18.13
CA ALA A 263 7.91 -32.16 18.22
C ALA A 263 9.44 -32.20 18.25
N SER A 264 10.08 -31.31 17.43
CA SER A 264 11.54 -31.17 17.39
C SER A 264 12.09 -30.64 18.72
N LEU A 265 11.43 -29.66 19.32
CA LEU A 265 11.82 -29.06 20.60
C LEU A 265 11.52 -30.00 21.78
N ALA A 266 10.40 -30.70 21.73
CA ALA A 266 10.06 -31.71 22.72
C ALA A 266 11.11 -32.84 22.80
N SER A 267 11.74 -33.21 21.67
CA SER A 267 12.87 -34.14 21.65
C SER A 267 14.11 -33.65 22.40
N GLN A 268 14.17 -32.34 22.68
CA GLN A 268 15.23 -31.67 23.44
C GLN A 268 14.79 -31.32 24.88
N GLY A 269 13.61 -31.78 25.30
CA GLY A 269 13.06 -31.52 26.62
C GLY A 269 12.35 -30.18 26.77
N ILE A 270 12.10 -29.49 25.66
CA ILE A 270 11.44 -28.16 25.63
C ILE A 270 10.02 -28.35 25.10
N ASP A 271 9.03 -28.04 25.93
CA ASP A 271 7.63 -27.95 25.47
C ASP A 271 7.42 -26.53 24.85
N ALA A 272 7.04 -26.53 23.60
CA ALA A 272 6.90 -25.28 22.87
C ALA A 272 5.63 -25.26 22.01
N ASP A 273 4.89 -24.16 22.11
CA ASP A 273 3.76 -23.82 21.26
C ASP A 273 4.06 -22.55 20.46
N ILE A 274 3.76 -22.59 19.14
CA ILE A 274 4.07 -21.50 18.22
C ILE A 274 2.85 -21.22 17.35
N ASP A 275 2.25 -20.05 17.56
CA ASP A 275 1.21 -19.48 16.70
C ASP A 275 1.83 -18.50 15.71
N LEU A 276 1.62 -18.69 14.41
CA LEU A 276 2.04 -17.77 13.36
C LEU A 276 1.03 -17.76 12.23
N TYR A 277 0.12 -16.82 12.28
CA TYR A 277 -0.90 -16.66 11.24
C TYR A 277 -1.41 -15.23 11.14
N PHE A 278 -2.04 -14.93 10.02
CA PHE A 278 -2.90 -13.74 9.88
C PHE A 278 -4.25 -14.12 9.31
N TYR A 279 -5.21 -13.23 9.48
CA TYR A 279 -6.52 -13.31 8.85
C TYR A 279 -7.02 -11.94 8.42
N ASP A 280 -7.85 -11.93 7.36
CA ASP A 280 -8.52 -10.76 6.79
C ASP A 280 -10.00 -11.03 6.63
N LEU A 281 -10.79 -9.99 6.85
CA LEU A 281 -12.19 -9.93 6.51
C LEU A 281 -12.48 -8.61 5.80
N ASN A 282 -13.01 -8.69 4.59
CA ASN A 282 -13.52 -7.55 3.82
C ASN A 282 -15.04 -7.71 3.66
N ALA A 283 -15.79 -6.64 3.85
CA ALA A 283 -17.22 -6.63 3.64
C ALA A 283 -17.68 -5.31 3.04
N LYS A 284 -18.60 -5.35 2.07
CA LYS A 284 -19.22 -4.15 1.50
C LYS A 284 -20.66 -4.40 1.14
N ILE A 285 -21.48 -3.40 1.39
CA ILE A 285 -22.90 -3.34 1.00
C ILE A 285 -23.09 -2.10 0.15
N ASN A 286 -23.76 -2.27 -0.98
CA ASN A 286 -24.12 -1.19 -1.89
C ASN A 286 -25.66 -1.15 -2.01
N HIS A 287 -26.26 0.02 -1.77
CA HIS A 287 -27.68 0.21 -1.88
C HIS A 287 -28.04 1.40 -2.79
N LYS A 288 -28.84 1.14 -3.81
CA LYS A 288 -29.39 2.12 -4.74
C LYS A 288 -30.77 2.59 -4.24
N PHE A 289 -30.84 3.78 -3.65
CA PHE A 289 -32.14 4.39 -3.28
C PHE A 289 -32.89 4.87 -4.50
N SER A 290 -32.18 5.51 -5.44
CA SER A 290 -32.73 6.04 -6.70
C SER A 290 -31.65 6.06 -7.77
N ASP A 291 -31.97 6.53 -8.97
CA ASP A 291 -30.95 6.75 -10.03
C ASP A 291 -29.99 7.90 -9.68
N LYS A 292 -30.29 8.70 -8.66
CA LYS A 292 -29.47 9.84 -8.22
C LYS A 292 -28.73 9.60 -6.91
N ASP A 293 -29.17 8.63 -6.11
CA ASP A 293 -28.68 8.42 -4.75
C ASP A 293 -28.25 6.98 -4.51
N ARG A 294 -27.03 6.80 -4.01
CA ARG A 294 -26.48 5.51 -3.59
C ARG A 294 -25.73 5.63 -2.27
N LEU A 295 -25.84 4.59 -1.47
CA LEU A 295 -25.11 4.43 -0.22
C LEU A 295 -24.23 3.18 -0.28
N TYR A 296 -23.00 3.33 0.16
CA TYR A 296 -22.05 2.25 0.32
C TYR A 296 -21.62 2.18 1.78
N LEU A 297 -21.58 0.97 2.31
CA LEU A 297 -20.98 0.67 3.60
C LEU A 297 -19.88 -0.34 3.34
N SER A 298 -18.64 -0.03 3.70
CA SER A 298 -17.50 -0.94 3.58
C SER A 298 -16.75 -1.07 4.90
N ALA A 299 -16.18 -2.23 5.14
CA ALA A 299 -15.36 -2.53 6.31
C ALA A 299 -14.24 -3.50 5.94
N TYR A 300 -13.09 -3.32 6.57
CA TYR A 300 -11.96 -4.22 6.56
C TYR A 300 -11.47 -4.45 7.98
N LEU A 301 -11.14 -5.69 8.29
CA LEU A 301 -10.48 -6.11 9.52
C LEU A 301 -9.37 -7.09 9.15
N GLY A 302 -8.16 -6.84 9.60
CA GLY A 302 -7.02 -7.74 9.43
C GLY A 302 -6.15 -7.74 10.67
N ASN A 303 -5.67 -8.91 11.06
CA ASN A 303 -4.82 -9.06 12.24
C ASN A 303 -3.75 -10.12 12.00
N ASP A 304 -2.55 -9.87 12.53
CA ASP A 304 -1.42 -10.78 12.59
C ASP A 304 -1.18 -11.22 14.01
N ILE A 305 -0.90 -12.49 14.19
CA ILE A 305 -0.59 -13.10 15.48
C ILE A 305 0.71 -13.90 15.33
N PHE A 306 1.70 -13.49 16.10
CA PHE A 306 2.89 -14.28 16.36
C PHE A 306 3.03 -14.44 17.86
N ARG A 307 2.94 -15.67 18.36
CA ARG A 307 3.08 -15.99 19.77
C ARG A 307 3.93 -17.24 19.93
N THR A 308 4.85 -17.21 20.87
CA THR A 308 5.62 -18.37 21.28
C THR A 308 5.47 -18.58 22.78
N THR A 309 5.27 -19.81 23.18
CA THR A 309 5.26 -20.23 24.57
C THR A 309 6.26 -21.37 24.73
N PHE A 310 7.18 -21.24 25.64
CA PHE A 310 8.14 -22.27 26.00
C PHE A 310 7.90 -22.63 27.46
N ALA A 311 7.66 -23.90 27.73
CA ALA A 311 7.45 -24.42 29.09
C ALA A 311 8.48 -25.50 29.38
N GLU A 312 9.03 -25.45 30.57
CA GLU A 312 9.92 -26.43 31.13
C GLU A 312 9.27 -26.95 32.42
N ASP A 313 8.96 -28.24 32.46
CA ASP A 313 8.43 -28.92 33.65
C ASP A 313 9.60 -29.44 34.46
N LEU A 314 9.81 -28.89 35.63
CA LEU A 314 10.87 -29.28 36.58
C LEU A 314 10.43 -30.39 37.51
N GLY A 315 9.27 -31.03 37.27
CA GLY A 315 8.74 -32.15 38.03
C GLY A 315 8.27 -31.72 39.42
N GLU A 316 8.79 -32.39 40.45
CA GLU A 316 8.43 -32.07 41.84
C GLU A 316 8.92 -30.68 42.29
N ASP A 317 9.89 -30.10 41.60
CA ASP A 317 10.48 -28.81 41.94
C ASP A 317 9.69 -27.62 41.34
N GLY A 318 8.68 -27.86 40.48
CA GLY A 318 7.85 -26.83 39.92
C GLY A 318 7.89 -26.73 38.39
N GLY A 319 7.86 -25.52 37.83
CA GLY A 319 7.89 -25.29 36.37
C GLY A 319 8.24 -23.84 36.01
N PHE A 320 8.76 -23.64 34.81
CA PHE A 320 9.08 -22.38 34.24
C PHE A 320 8.42 -22.21 32.86
N THR A 321 7.73 -21.09 32.64
CA THR A 321 7.08 -20.79 31.38
C THR A 321 7.49 -19.40 30.90
N THR A 322 7.90 -19.31 29.64
CA THR A 322 8.19 -18.05 28.96
C THR A 322 7.22 -17.85 27.80
N THR A 323 6.64 -16.68 27.71
CA THR A 323 5.79 -16.27 26.58
C THR A 323 6.38 -15.05 25.90
N ALA A 324 6.38 -15.05 24.56
CA ALA A 324 6.71 -13.85 23.78
C ALA A 324 5.68 -13.74 22.65
N GLY A 325 5.26 -12.50 22.36
CA GLY A 325 4.24 -12.29 21.34
C GLY A 325 4.34 -10.93 20.65
N LEU A 326 3.89 -10.94 19.39
CA LEU A 326 3.66 -9.77 18.56
C LEU A 326 2.27 -9.88 17.96
N GLU A 327 1.47 -8.84 18.10
CA GLU A 327 0.14 -8.75 17.51
C GLU A 327 -0.05 -7.38 16.88
N TRP A 328 -0.50 -7.32 15.63
CA TRP A 328 -0.79 -6.06 14.96
C TRP A 328 -1.93 -6.21 13.97
N GLY A 329 -2.65 -5.12 13.75
CA GLY A 329 -3.77 -5.17 12.82
C GLY A 329 -4.41 -3.84 12.54
N ASN A 330 -5.23 -3.83 11.49
CA ASN A 330 -6.03 -2.68 11.08
C ASN A 330 -7.52 -3.00 11.15
N ILE A 331 -8.28 -1.96 11.49
CA ILE A 331 -9.73 -1.93 11.29
C ILE A 331 -10.04 -0.67 10.51
N THR A 332 -10.71 -0.80 9.36
CA THR A 332 -11.21 0.34 8.62
C THR A 332 -12.69 0.19 8.32
N SER A 333 -13.42 1.29 8.30
CA SER A 333 -14.79 1.32 7.82
C SER A 333 -15.12 2.64 7.14
N ALA A 334 -15.99 2.59 6.13
CA ALA A 334 -16.49 3.76 5.46
C ALA A 334 -18.00 3.70 5.23
N MET A 335 -18.66 4.81 5.43
CA MET A 335 -20.01 5.09 4.95
C MET A 335 -19.90 6.17 3.89
N ARG A 336 -20.34 5.87 2.68
CA ARG A 336 -20.22 6.76 1.53
C ARG A 336 -21.59 6.97 0.90
N TRP A 337 -21.98 8.23 0.71
CA TRP A 337 -23.19 8.63 0.02
C TRP A 337 -22.85 9.40 -1.24
N ASN A 338 -23.23 8.82 -2.40
CA ASN A 338 -23.12 9.41 -3.71
C ASN A 338 -24.44 10.05 -4.13
N ARG A 339 -24.41 11.32 -4.57
CA ARG A 339 -25.58 12.03 -5.04
C ARG A 339 -25.35 12.83 -6.31
N MET A 340 -26.18 12.60 -7.30
CA MET A 340 -26.29 13.43 -8.50
C MET A 340 -27.33 14.55 -8.26
N TRP A 341 -26.85 15.78 -8.06
CA TRP A 341 -27.73 16.95 -7.83
C TRP A 341 -28.43 17.39 -9.10
N ASN A 342 -27.69 17.44 -10.19
CA ASN A 342 -28.17 17.72 -11.54
C ASN A 342 -27.22 17.09 -12.57
N ASN A 343 -27.42 17.33 -13.85
CA ASN A 343 -26.63 16.71 -14.91
C ASN A 343 -25.15 17.14 -14.95
N LYS A 344 -24.77 18.17 -14.21
CA LYS A 344 -23.40 18.74 -14.17
C LYS A 344 -22.74 18.67 -12.79
N LEU A 345 -23.50 18.39 -11.74
CA LEU A 345 -23.00 18.40 -10.35
C LEU A 345 -23.28 17.10 -9.65
N PHE A 346 -22.22 16.45 -9.22
CA PHE A 346 -22.22 15.24 -8.42
C PHE A 346 -21.51 15.50 -7.09
N SER A 347 -21.90 14.81 -6.04
CA SER A 347 -21.17 14.83 -4.76
C SER A 347 -20.96 13.43 -4.20
N ASN A 348 -19.85 13.29 -3.47
CA ASN A 348 -19.51 12.14 -2.67
C ASN A 348 -19.26 12.59 -1.24
N THR A 349 -20.08 12.15 -0.30
CA THR A 349 -19.90 12.40 1.14
C THR A 349 -19.44 11.10 1.79
N THR A 350 -18.33 11.15 2.52
CA THR A 350 -17.75 9.97 3.14
C THR A 350 -17.47 10.23 4.61
N VAL A 351 -17.86 9.30 5.48
CA VAL A 351 -17.46 9.23 6.88
C VAL A 351 -16.65 7.97 7.07
N THR A 352 -15.49 8.08 7.71
CA THR A 352 -14.55 6.96 7.85
C THR A 352 -14.08 6.78 9.28
N TYR A 353 -13.76 5.54 9.60
CA TYR A 353 -13.03 5.13 10.77
C TYR A 353 -11.83 4.31 10.34
N SER A 354 -10.65 4.60 10.89
CA SER A 354 -9.43 3.82 10.70
C SER A 354 -8.72 3.65 12.04
N ARG A 355 -8.24 2.44 12.32
CA ARG A 355 -7.42 2.15 13.49
C ARG A 355 -6.34 1.15 13.13
N TYR A 356 -5.11 1.48 13.46
CA TYR A 356 -3.98 0.55 13.53
C TYR A 356 -3.57 0.39 14.98
N LYS A 357 -3.33 -0.84 15.40
CA LYS A 357 -2.80 -1.17 16.73
C LYS A 357 -1.67 -2.18 16.59
N PHE A 358 -0.62 -1.96 17.34
CA PHE A 358 0.51 -2.87 17.54
C PHE A 358 0.67 -3.18 19.00
N ASN A 359 0.89 -4.44 19.34
CA ASN A 359 1.18 -4.92 20.68
C ASN A 359 2.33 -5.91 20.63
N THR A 360 3.31 -5.76 21.50
CA THR A 360 4.36 -6.75 21.74
C THR A 360 4.49 -7.00 23.22
N GLY A 361 4.69 -8.26 23.59
CA GLY A 361 4.79 -8.63 24.98
C GLY A 361 5.79 -9.75 25.20
N PHE A 362 6.35 -9.74 26.38
CA PHE A 362 7.20 -10.82 26.94
C PHE A 362 6.75 -11.09 28.36
N GLY A 363 6.59 -12.34 28.70
CA GLY A 363 6.23 -12.77 30.05
C GLY A 363 7.02 -14.00 30.48
N PHE A 364 7.25 -14.10 31.76
CA PHE A 364 7.71 -15.34 32.36
C PHE A 364 6.84 -15.67 33.59
N GLU A 365 6.69 -16.94 33.85
CA GLU A 365 6.02 -17.50 35.03
C GLU A 365 6.88 -18.60 35.56
N GLN A 366 7.16 -18.56 36.86
CA GLN A 366 7.84 -19.61 37.62
C GLN A 366 6.91 -20.07 38.73
N ILE A 367 6.77 -21.40 38.85
CA ILE A 367 6.04 -22.05 39.94
C ILE A 367 7.05 -22.85 40.73
N ASP A 368 7.28 -22.48 41.98
CA ASP A 368 8.14 -23.16 42.90
C ASP A 368 7.30 -23.98 43.87
N VAL A 369 7.74 -25.21 44.17
CA VAL A 369 7.13 -26.05 45.18
C VAL A 369 7.95 -25.93 46.46
N LEU A 370 7.32 -25.34 47.52
CA LEU A 370 7.97 -25.14 48.80
C LEU A 370 8.07 -26.45 49.58
N ASP A 371 8.96 -26.51 50.55
CA ASP A 371 9.17 -27.68 51.43
C ASP A 371 7.89 -28.17 52.13
N ASN A 372 6.90 -27.31 52.33
CA ASN A 372 5.60 -27.61 52.91
C ASN A 372 4.59 -28.16 51.89
N GLY A 373 4.97 -28.27 50.58
CA GLY A 373 4.11 -28.69 49.49
C GLY A 373 3.20 -27.60 48.91
N GLU A 374 3.29 -26.37 49.42
CA GLU A 374 2.61 -25.21 48.82
C GLU A 374 3.33 -24.78 47.53
N ARG A 375 2.56 -24.25 46.59
CA ARG A 375 3.08 -23.71 45.33
C ARG A 375 3.12 -22.21 45.42
N GLU A 376 4.30 -21.62 45.21
CA GLU A 376 4.49 -20.19 45.10
C GLU A 376 4.64 -19.82 43.62
N ARG A 377 3.91 -18.79 43.18
CA ARG A 377 3.94 -18.31 41.82
C ARG A 377 4.65 -16.98 41.77
N THR A 378 5.68 -16.90 40.93
CA THR A 378 6.34 -15.67 40.54
C THR A 378 6.14 -15.44 39.04
N ALA A 379 5.56 -14.31 38.65
CA ALA A 379 5.33 -13.99 37.23
C ALA A 379 5.62 -12.55 36.97
N ALA A 380 6.15 -12.26 35.79
CA ALA A 380 6.20 -10.90 35.26
C ALA A 380 5.81 -10.90 33.78
N ALA A 381 4.98 -9.95 33.41
CA ALA A 381 4.59 -9.71 32.03
C ALA A 381 4.85 -8.24 31.69
N PHE A 382 5.47 -8.03 30.56
CA PHE A 382 5.78 -6.73 29.98
C PHE A 382 5.09 -6.60 28.66
N GLU A 383 4.34 -5.54 28.45
CA GLU A 383 3.65 -5.25 27.20
C GLU A 383 4.00 -3.84 26.72
N TYR A 384 4.19 -3.69 25.42
CA TYR A 384 4.34 -2.41 24.75
C TYR A 384 3.22 -2.27 23.71
N ILE A 385 2.46 -1.19 23.80
CA ILE A 385 1.29 -0.92 22.96
C ILE A 385 1.50 0.39 22.22
N SER A 386 1.31 0.39 20.90
CA SER A 386 1.29 1.61 20.10
C SER A 386 0.17 1.57 19.06
N GLY A 387 -0.20 2.75 18.53
CA GLY A 387 -1.23 2.80 17.51
C GLY A 387 -1.63 4.21 17.08
N ILE A 388 -2.54 4.22 16.11
CA ILE A 388 -3.20 5.42 15.62
C ILE A 388 -4.67 5.11 15.34
N GLU A 389 -5.56 6.03 15.72
CA GLU A 389 -7.00 5.93 15.50
C GLU A 389 -7.54 7.24 14.93
N ASP A 390 -8.34 7.12 13.83
CA ASP A 390 -8.88 8.24 13.09
C ASP A 390 -10.39 8.16 12.93
N TYR A 391 -11.04 9.31 13.13
CA TYR A 391 -12.40 9.58 12.71
C TYR A 391 -12.39 10.71 11.69
N ALA A 392 -12.91 10.48 10.49
CA ALA A 392 -12.90 11.49 9.45
C ALA A 392 -14.24 11.66 8.75
N GLY A 393 -14.47 12.89 8.29
CA GLY A 393 -15.59 13.25 7.43
C GLY A 393 -15.10 14.07 6.25
N LYS A 394 -15.54 13.71 5.04
CA LYS A 394 -15.14 14.38 3.79
C LYS A 394 -16.35 14.55 2.87
N ILE A 395 -16.40 15.69 2.17
CA ILE A 395 -17.31 15.92 1.08
C ILE A 395 -16.55 16.40 -0.15
N ASP A 396 -16.76 15.71 -1.26
CA ASP A 396 -16.16 15.99 -2.56
C ASP A 396 -17.28 16.34 -3.56
N PHE A 397 -17.02 17.32 -4.43
CA PHE A 397 -17.90 17.71 -5.51
C PHE A 397 -17.17 17.59 -6.85
N ASP A 398 -17.87 17.01 -7.82
CA ASP A 398 -17.50 16.98 -9.23
C ASP A 398 -18.46 17.90 -9.99
N TYR A 399 -17.93 18.98 -10.57
CA TYR A 399 -18.68 19.95 -11.35
C TYR A 399 -18.15 20.04 -12.78
N ILE A 400 -18.97 19.65 -13.74
CA ILE A 400 -18.62 19.60 -15.17
C ILE A 400 -19.52 20.61 -15.92
N PRO A 401 -19.16 21.91 -15.91
CA PRO A 401 -19.96 22.97 -16.54
C PRO A 401 -20.04 22.83 -18.07
N ASN A 402 -18.96 22.35 -18.68
CA ASN A 402 -18.80 22.17 -20.13
C ASN A 402 -17.62 21.19 -20.40
N PRO A 403 -17.42 20.72 -21.64
CA PRO A 403 -16.38 19.72 -21.95
C PRO A 403 -14.93 20.16 -21.72
N ASN A 404 -14.67 21.47 -21.53
CA ASN A 404 -13.33 22.01 -21.35
C ASN A 404 -12.93 22.15 -19.88
N HIS A 405 -13.87 22.02 -18.94
CA HIS A 405 -13.64 22.19 -17.51
C HIS A 405 -14.23 21.01 -16.74
N TYR A 406 -13.40 20.37 -15.94
CA TYR A 406 -13.85 19.42 -14.92
C TYR A 406 -13.30 19.88 -13.58
N ILE A 407 -14.14 20.60 -12.83
CA ILE A 407 -13.79 21.21 -11.56
C ILE A 407 -14.14 20.26 -10.43
N ARG A 408 -13.15 19.95 -9.58
CA ARG A 408 -13.34 19.20 -8.35
C ARG A 408 -12.98 20.08 -7.17
N PHE A 409 -13.80 20.05 -6.14
CA PHE A 409 -13.54 20.77 -4.92
C PHE A 409 -14.15 20.03 -3.74
N GLY A 410 -13.59 20.24 -2.56
CA GLY A 410 -14.07 19.53 -1.38
C GLY A 410 -13.45 20.04 -0.10
N ALA A 411 -13.98 19.50 0.99
CA ALA A 411 -13.55 19.76 2.36
C ALA A 411 -13.50 18.46 3.16
N GLY A 412 -12.56 18.38 4.08
CA GLY A 412 -12.42 17.24 4.99
C GLY A 412 -11.93 17.66 6.36
N MET A 413 -12.27 16.85 7.36
CA MET A 413 -11.77 16.93 8.71
C MET A 413 -11.44 15.54 9.20
N THR A 414 -10.27 15.39 9.84
CA THR A 414 -9.87 14.16 10.53
C THR A 414 -9.49 14.48 11.96
N ASN A 415 -10.01 13.71 12.90
CA ASN A 415 -9.57 13.68 14.28
C ASN A 415 -8.68 12.46 14.47
N HIS A 416 -7.44 12.71 14.85
CA HIS A 416 -6.41 11.70 15.10
C HIS A 416 -6.22 11.51 16.60
N THR A 417 -6.05 10.26 17.02
CA THR A 417 -5.55 9.88 18.34
C THR A 417 -4.33 9.00 18.15
N PHE A 418 -3.18 9.45 18.64
CA PHE A 418 -1.91 8.72 18.61
C PHE A 418 -1.64 8.13 19.97
N THR A 419 -1.26 6.86 20.01
CA THR A 419 -0.71 6.19 21.19
C THR A 419 0.77 5.91 20.89
N PRO A 420 1.68 6.86 21.24
CA PRO A 420 3.08 6.80 20.84
C PRO A 420 3.94 5.85 21.66
N GLY A 421 3.34 4.84 22.26
CA GLY A 421 3.97 3.78 23.02
C GLY A 421 3.68 3.86 24.51
N VAL A 422 2.95 2.85 24.99
CA VAL A 422 2.67 2.63 26.43
C VAL A 422 3.29 1.31 26.82
N SER A 423 4.19 1.34 27.80
CA SER A 423 4.75 0.14 28.42
C SER A 423 3.96 -0.20 29.67
N GLN A 424 3.51 -1.45 29.78
CA GLN A 424 2.83 -1.99 30.94
C GLN A 424 3.66 -3.12 31.53
N ALA A 425 3.79 -3.15 32.83
CA ALA A 425 4.42 -4.25 33.54
C ALA A 425 3.51 -4.75 34.65
N ASN A 426 3.24 -6.05 34.66
CA ASN A 426 2.49 -6.74 35.69
C ASN A 426 3.44 -7.71 36.39
N ILE A 427 3.60 -7.57 37.68
CA ILE A 427 4.52 -8.41 38.50
C ILE A 427 3.74 -9.02 39.63
N THR A 428 3.75 -10.35 39.69
CA THR A 428 3.19 -11.15 40.79
C THR A 428 4.32 -11.90 41.48
N ALA A 429 4.46 -11.74 42.78
CA ALA A 429 5.44 -12.46 43.58
C ALA A 429 4.76 -12.92 44.91
N GLY A 430 4.40 -14.17 44.99
CA GLY A 430 3.65 -14.70 46.12
C GLY A 430 2.30 -13.98 46.29
N ALA A 431 2.14 -13.27 47.38
CA ALA A 431 0.94 -12.49 47.70
C ALA A 431 0.96 -11.03 47.18
N ILE A 432 2.04 -10.63 46.53
CA ILE A 432 2.21 -9.28 45.98
C ILE A 432 1.80 -9.30 44.49
N ASP A 433 0.84 -8.46 44.16
CA ASP A 433 0.44 -8.21 42.75
C ASP A 433 0.51 -6.71 42.47
N THR A 434 1.35 -6.33 41.53
CA THR A 434 1.65 -4.94 41.24
C THR A 434 1.67 -4.69 39.73
N ALA A 435 0.95 -3.66 39.29
CA ALA A 435 0.92 -3.22 37.91
C ALA A 435 1.53 -1.82 37.77
N PHE A 436 2.40 -1.64 36.78
CA PHE A 436 3.01 -0.37 36.42
C PHE A 436 2.64 -0.02 34.98
N ASN A 437 2.25 1.22 34.75
CA ASN A 437 2.05 1.76 33.41
C ASN A 437 3.00 2.95 33.26
N THR A 438 3.84 2.89 32.23
CA THR A 438 4.76 3.99 31.87
C THR A 438 4.61 4.27 30.37
N GLY A 439 4.88 5.50 29.94
CA GLY A 439 4.86 5.88 28.53
C GLY A 439 4.09 7.15 28.24
N SER A 440 4.16 7.59 27.01
CA SER A 440 3.56 8.85 26.56
C SER A 440 2.04 8.77 26.60
N GLN A 441 1.39 9.85 27.05
CA GLN A 441 -0.06 9.98 26.99
C GLN A 441 -0.53 10.04 25.52
N ASP A 442 -1.77 9.63 25.28
CA ASP A 442 -2.40 9.78 23.98
C ASP A 442 -2.35 11.23 23.49
N THR A 443 -1.82 11.44 22.29
CA THR A 443 -1.79 12.74 21.65
C THR A 443 -2.95 12.86 20.68
N ARG A 444 -3.74 13.93 20.79
CA ARG A 444 -4.87 14.19 19.90
C ARG A 444 -4.58 15.36 18.98
N ALA A 445 -4.93 15.18 17.71
CA ALA A 445 -4.77 16.22 16.70
C ALA A 445 -6.00 16.30 15.78
N ASN A 446 -6.24 17.49 15.23
CA ASN A 446 -7.28 17.70 14.25
C ASN A 446 -6.66 18.23 12.96
N GLU A 447 -6.91 17.53 11.86
CA GLU A 447 -6.52 17.94 10.52
C GLU A 447 -7.74 18.43 9.74
N PHE A 448 -7.63 19.61 9.12
CA PHE A 448 -8.62 20.19 8.23
C PHE A 448 -8.01 20.33 6.85
N ALA A 449 -8.77 19.97 5.82
CA ALA A 449 -8.34 20.05 4.43
C ALA A 449 -9.41 20.73 3.58
N LEU A 450 -8.97 21.60 2.66
CA LEU A 450 -9.77 22.18 1.60
C LEU A 450 -9.02 22.04 0.30
N TYR A 451 -9.70 21.75 -0.79
CA TYR A 451 -9.07 21.71 -2.09
C TYR A 451 -9.99 22.18 -3.21
N VAL A 452 -9.37 22.68 -4.28
CA VAL A 452 -9.99 22.90 -5.57
C VAL A 452 -9.01 22.54 -6.66
N GLU A 453 -9.50 21.87 -7.70
CA GLU A 453 -8.72 21.55 -8.91
C GLU A 453 -9.62 21.64 -10.13
N ASP A 454 -9.03 21.96 -11.28
CA ASP A 454 -9.72 22.01 -12.57
C ASP A 454 -8.89 21.29 -13.63
N ASP A 455 -9.49 20.29 -14.27
CA ASP A 455 -8.95 19.68 -15.49
C ASP A 455 -9.40 20.53 -16.68
N LEU A 456 -8.45 21.31 -17.23
CA LEU A 456 -8.64 22.28 -18.29
C LEU A 456 -8.26 21.68 -19.65
N LYS A 457 -9.11 21.89 -20.66
CA LYS A 457 -8.78 21.64 -22.07
C LYS A 457 -8.73 22.95 -22.82
N ILE A 458 -7.56 23.32 -23.37
CA ILE A 458 -7.35 24.58 -24.11
C ILE A 458 -7.04 24.24 -25.58
N GLY A 459 -8.07 24.33 -26.41
CA GLY A 459 -7.99 23.83 -27.79
C GLY A 459 -7.83 22.30 -27.83
N GLU A 460 -7.30 21.78 -28.93
CA GLU A 460 -7.14 20.34 -29.15
C GLU A 460 -5.80 19.77 -28.61
N LYS A 461 -4.83 20.66 -28.36
CA LYS A 461 -3.44 20.24 -28.09
C LYS A 461 -2.99 20.38 -26.64
N PHE A 462 -3.60 21.27 -25.88
CA PHE A 462 -3.13 21.56 -24.52
C PHE A 462 -4.18 21.20 -23.48
N GLN A 463 -3.77 20.44 -22.48
CA GLN A 463 -4.57 20.12 -21.32
C GLN A 463 -3.75 20.39 -20.05
N ALA A 464 -4.42 20.79 -18.98
CA ALA A 464 -3.77 21.02 -17.69
C ALA A 464 -4.69 20.62 -16.54
N ASN A 465 -4.11 20.12 -15.47
CA ASN A 465 -4.75 20.01 -14.16
C ASN A 465 -4.10 21.07 -13.26
N VAL A 466 -4.88 22.03 -12.79
CA VAL A 466 -4.41 23.11 -11.93
C VAL A 466 -5.20 23.07 -10.64
N GLY A 467 -4.53 23.03 -9.51
CA GLY A 467 -5.22 22.94 -8.22
C GLY A 467 -4.39 23.47 -7.06
N ILE A 468 -5.08 23.63 -5.95
CA ILE A 468 -4.49 23.96 -4.66
C ILE A 468 -5.13 23.09 -3.57
N HIS A 469 -4.29 22.52 -2.71
CA HIS A 469 -4.68 21.87 -1.47
C HIS A 469 -4.26 22.74 -0.30
N ALA A 470 -5.18 23.07 0.57
CA ALA A 470 -4.90 23.83 1.80
C ALA A 470 -5.21 22.94 2.99
N SER A 471 -4.30 22.87 3.95
CA SER A 471 -4.48 22.10 5.18
C SER A 471 -4.12 22.90 6.42
N ALA A 472 -4.78 22.56 7.54
CA ALA A 472 -4.47 23.06 8.87
C ALA A 472 -4.41 21.87 9.82
N PHE A 473 -3.35 21.79 10.64
CA PHE A 473 -3.15 20.73 11.61
C PHE A 473 -3.00 21.34 13.00
N ALA A 474 -3.93 21.03 13.90
CA ALA A 474 -3.98 21.56 15.26
C ALA A 474 -3.62 20.45 16.27
N VAL A 475 -2.56 20.67 17.05
CA VAL A 475 -2.03 19.73 18.04
C VAL A 475 -1.44 20.52 19.21
N ASP A 476 -1.71 20.14 20.44
CA ASP A 476 -1.15 20.69 21.68
C ASP A 476 -1.14 22.24 21.76
N GLY A 477 -2.22 22.86 21.27
CA GLY A 477 -2.39 24.31 21.25
C GLY A 477 -1.60 25.04 20.15
N LYS A 478 -0.90 24.33 19.25
CA LYS A 478 -0.25 24.87 18.05
C LYS A 478 -1.03 24.48 16.81
N THR A 479 -1.11 25.39 15.84
CA THR A 479 -1.73 25.11 14.55
C THR A 479 -0.75 25.41 13.43
N TYR A 480 -0.55 24.44 12.56
CA TYR A 480 0.25 24.54 11.34
C TYR A 480 -0.68 24.74 10.14
N PHE A 481 -0.32 25.63 9.24
CA PHE A 481 -1.04 25.87 7.98
C PHE A 481 -0.15 25.54 6.79
N SER A 482 -0.73 24.98 5.75
CA SER A 482 -0.04 24.68 4.51
C SER A 482 -0.91 24.98 3.31
N ALA A 483 -0.32 25.62 2.29
CA ALA A 483 -0.93 25.82 0.98
C ALA A 483 -0.06 25.12 -0.07
N GLN A 484 -0.64 24.18 -0.81
CA GLN A 484 0.06 23.21 -1.64
C GLN A 484 -0.43 23.32 -3.08
N PRO A 485 0.15 24.23 -3.90
CA PRO A 485 -0.15 24.33 -5.34
C PRO A 485 0.29 23.07 -6.08
N ARG A 486 -0.51 22.69 -7.07
CA ARG A 486 -0.31 21.52 -7.92
C ARG A 486 -0.61 21.84 -9.36
N LEU A 487 0.21 21.34 -10.27
CA LEU A 487 0.11 21.58 -11.69
C LEU A 487 0.49 20.31 -12.45
N GLY A 488 -0.40 19.86 -13.30
CA GLY A 488 -0.15 18.86 -14.33
C GLY A 488 -0.39 19.49 -15.70
N MET A 489 0.45 19.21 -16.68
CA MET A 489 0.32 19.72 -18.04
C MET A 489 0.55 18.61 -19.05
N LEU A 490 -0.18 18.68 -20.14
CA LEU A 490 -0.04 17.79 -21.27
C LEU A 490 -0.14 18.62 -22.56
N TYR A 491 0.80 18.38 -23.48
CA TYR A 491 0.81 18.97 -24.81
C TYR A 491 0.92 17.87 -25.87
N HIS A 492 -0.09 17.77 -26.74
CA HIS A 492 -0.10 16.83 -27.87
C HIS A 492 0.84 17.31 -28.98
N LEU A 493 1.87 16.50 -29.23
CA LEU A 493 2.82 16.69 -30.31
C LEU A 493 2.32 15.98 -31.60
N PRO A 494 2.90 16.30 -32.79
CA PRO A 494 2.60 15.54 -34.02
C PRO A 494 2.86 14.03 -33.83
N ASN A 495 2.12 13.22 -34.61
CA ASN A 495 2.22 11.76 -34.60
C ASN A 495 1.85 11.12 -33.25
N ASP A 496 0.87 11.68 -32.54
CA ASP A 496 0.32 11.16 -31.28
C ASP A 496 1.32 10.99 -30.13
N TYR A 497 2.42 11.76 -30.15
CA TYR A 497 3.26 11.88 -28.96
C TYR A 497 2.63 12.89 -28.00
N SER A 498 2.79 12.68 -26.70
CA SER A 498 2.48 13.68 -25.70
C SER A 498 3.70 14.07 -24.89
N LEU A 499 3.87 15.36 -24.67
CA LEU A 499 4.81 15.91 -23.71
C LEU A 499 4.04 16.25 -22.43
N LYS A 500 4.54 15.78 -21.30
CA LYS A 500 3.90 15.96 -19.99
C LYS A 500 4.84 16.68 -19.04
N GLY A 501 4.26 17.48 -18.15
CA GLY A 501 4.98 18.12 -17.07
C GLY A 501 4.17 18.12 -15.79
N SER A 502 4.82 18.06 -14.65
CA SER A 502 4.16 18.12 -13.34
C SER A 502 4.97 18.93 -12.34
N PHE A 503 4.26 19.61 -11.44
CA PHE A 503 4.82 20.25 -10.27
C PHE A 503 3.84 20.10 -9.11
N ALA A 504 4.34 19.73 -7.94
CA ALA A 504 3.53 19.62 -6.73
C ALA A 504 4.34 20.01 -5.50
N THR A 505 3.69 20.70 -4.57
CA THR A 505 4.17 20.86 -3.19
C THR A 505 3.32 20.05 -2.26
N MET A 506 3.92 19.49 -1.21
CA MET A 506 3.25 18.54 -0.31
C MET A 506 3.71 18.78 1.12
N THR A 507 2.80 18.53 2.08
CA THR A 507 3.06 18.61 3.51
C THR A 507 2.49 17.39 4.21
N GLN A 508 3.23 16.83 5.16
CA GLN A 508 2.84 15.67 5.95
C GLN A 508 2.94 16.00 7.43
N PHE A 509 1.90 15.64 8.20
CA PHE A 509 1.79 15.92 9.62
C PHE A 509 1.91 14.66 10.49
N ILE A 510 1.91 13.50 9.89
CA ILE A 510 1.93 12.19 10.55
C ILE A 510 3.16 11.44 10.08
N HIS A 511 4.01 10.99 11.00
CA HIS A 511 5.31 10.39 10.72
C HIS A 511 5.35 8.96 11.22
N LEU A 512 6.09 8.09 10.53
CA LEU A 512 6.39 6.73 10.97
C LEU A 512 7.86 6.65 11.35
N LEU A 513 8.12 6.48 12.62
CA LEU A 513 9.47 6.24 13.11
C LEU A 513 9.81 4.78 12.88
N THR A 514 10.74 4.51 11.96
CA THR A 514 11.18 3.15 11.62
C THR A 514 12.53 2.86 12.23
N ASN A 515 12.68 1.69 12.87
CA ASN A 515 13.98 1.20 13.23
C ASN A 515 14.73 0.70 11.99
N GLU A 516 16.03 1.00 11.91
CA GLU A 516 16.88 0.53 10.82
C GLU A 516 17.15 -0.99 10.82
N GLY A 517 16.58 -1.73 11.77
CA GLY A 517 16.70 -3.17 11.93
C GLY A 517 15.93 -3.99 10.89
N LEU A 518 15.58 -5.22 11.26
CA LEU A 518 14.99 -6.27 10.42
C LEU A 518 13.57 -6.00 9.87
N GLY A 519 13.05 -4.76 9.91
CA GLY A 519 11.74 -4.44 9.38
C GLY A 519 10.58 -5.11 10.15
N LEU A 520 10.75 -5.25 11.45
CA LEU A 520 9.66 -5.67 12.34
C LEU A 520 8.56 -4.60 12.32
N PRO A 521 7.28 -4.95 12.49
CA PRO A 521 6.17 -3.99 12.55
C PRO A 521 6.15 -3.16 13.84
N THR A 522 7.32 -2.96 14.43
CA THR A 522 7.56 -2.17 15.65
C THR A 522 7.63 -0.68 15.38
N ASP A 523 7.25 -0.27 14.18
CA ASP A 523 7.27 1.12 13.75
C ASP A 523 6.22 1.95 14.50
N LEU A 524 6.58 3.15 14.90
CA LEU A 524 5.77 4.02 15.75
C LEU A 524 5.17 5.18 14.94
N TRP A 525 3.84 5.28 14.91
CA TRP A 525 3.14 6.42 14.35
C TRP A 525 3.08 7.59 15.34
N VAL A 526 3.61 8.72 14.93
CA VAL A 526 3.68 9.95 15.75
C VAL A 526 3.19 11.17 14.97
N PRO A 527 2.60 12.17 15.64
CA PRO A 527 2.20 13.41 15.00
C PRO A 527 3.36 14.41 14.89
N THR A 528 3.20 15.42 14.07
CA THR A 528 3.82 16.73 14.22
C THR A 528 3.45 17.29 15.59
N THR A 529 4.40 17.92 16.29
CA THR A 529 4.21 18.53 17.62
C THR A 529 4.73 19.96 17.65
N LYS A 530 4.96 20.54 18.82
CA LYS A 530 5.61 21.85 18.93
C LYS A 530 7.08 21.79 18.54
N GLU A 531 7.73 20.69 18.86
CA GLU A 531 9.17 20.47 18.64
C GLU A 531 9.44 19.88 17.24
N ILE A 532 8.61 18.93 16.83
CA ILE A 532 8.73 18.25 15.52
C ILE A 532 7.80 18.94 14.52
N VAL A 533 8.38 19.73 13.62
CA VAL A 533 7.62 20.47 12.59
C VAL A 533 7.22 19.56 11.42
N PRO A 534 6.18 19.92 10.63
CA PRO A 534 5.73 19.11 9.50
C PRO A 534 6.81 18.84 8.48
N GLU A 535 6.84 17.61 7.96
CA GLU A 535 7.62 17.29 6.78
C GLU A 535 7.04 17.98 5.55
N GLN A 536 7.90 18.44 4.67
CA GLN A 536 7.52 19.12 3.44
C GLN A 536 8.30 18.56 2.25
N SER A 537 7.68 18.59 1.08
CA SER A 537 8.41 18.32 -0.16
C SER A 537 7.86 19.15 -1.32
N TRP A 538 8.71 19.34 -2.33
CA TRP A 538 8.27 19.69 -3.65
C TRP A 538 8.87 18.73 -4.67
N GLN A 539 8.11 18.47 -5.73
CA GLN A 539 8.53 17.58 -6.80
C GLN A 539 8.16 18.19 -8.15
N THR A 540 9.04 18.01 -9.13
CA THR A 540 8.77 18.31 -10.54
C THR A 540 9.11 17.10 -11.40
N GLY A 541 8.41 16.97 -12.53
CA GLY A 541 8.66 15.91 -13.50
C GLY A 541 8.38 16.38 -14.91
N ILE A 542 9.08 15.75 -15.86
CA ILE A 542 8.85 15.89 -17.30
C ILE A 542 8.84 14.51 -17.93
N GLY A 543 7.99 14.29 -18.93
CA GLY A 543 7.90 12.99 -19.58
C GLY A 543 7.36 13.09 -21.00
N ILE A 544 7.63 12.03 -21.76
CA ILE A 544 7.06 11.80 -23.08
C ILE A 544 6.39 10.45 -23.10
N ALA A 545 5.21 10.39 -23.72
CA ALA A 545 4.45 9.15 -23.84
C ALA A 545 3.83 8.99 -25.20
N LYS A 546 3.63 7.72 -25.62
CA LYS A 546 2.95 7.36 -26.85
C LYS A 546 2.44 5.91 -26.80
N THR A 547 1.29 5.69 -27.42
CA THR A 547 0.77 4.36 -27.75
C THR A 547 1.10 4.01 -29.19
N PHE A 548 1.74 2.84 -29.42
CA PHE A 548 2.06 2.32 -30.74
C PHE A 548 1.10 1.20 -31.10
N ASN A 549 0.49 1.29 -32.31
CA ASN A 549 -0.41 0.28 -32.87
C ASN A 549 -1.55 -0.12 -31.93
N ASP A 550 -2.05 0.79 -31.08
CA ASP A 550 -3.08 0.57 -30.05
C ASP A 550 -2.80 -0.64 -29.12
N MET A 551 -1.53 -1.04 -29.02
CA MET A 551 -1.09 -2.24 -28.33
C MET A 551 0.02 -2.00 -27.32
N PHE A 552 0.99 -1.13 -27.65
CA PHE A 552 2.18 -0.88 -26.83
C PHE A 552 2.17 0.54 -26.32
N GLU A 553 2.11 0.69 -25.01
CA GLU A 553 2.31 1.98 -24.34
C GLU A 553 3.77 2.14 -23.95
N VAL A 554 4.35 3.29 -24.30
CA VAL A 554 5.73 3.64 -23.93
C VAL A 554 5.71 4.99 -23.23
N SER A 555 6.39 5.09 -22.08
CA SER A 555 6.69 6.36 -21.44
C SER A 555 8.12 6.43 -20.95
N ILE A 556 8.67 7.65 -20.99
CA ILE A 556 9.96 8.01 -20.40
C ILE A 556 9.72 9.25 -19.55
N GLU A 557 10.07 9.17 -18.27
CA GLU A 557 9.86 10.25 -17.33
C GLU A 557 11.15 10.57 -16.58
N GLY A 558 11.41 11.85 -16.33
CA GLY A 558 12.45 12.33 -15.41
C GLY A 558 11.81 13.08 -14.25
N TYR A 559 12.37 12.95 -13.07
CA TYR A 559 11.86 13.64 -11.88
C TYR A 559 12.97 14.18 -11.00
N TYR A 560 12.64 15.24 -10.23
CA TYR A 560 13.44 15.78 -9.14
C TYR A 560 12.54 16.10 -7.95
N LYS A 561 12.94 15.70 -6.75
CA LYS A 561 12.22 15.87 -5.49
C LYS A 561 13.17 16.37 -4.40
N GLU A 562 12.76 17.40 -3.68
CA GLU A 562 13.42 17.89 -2.46
C GLU A 562 12.48 17.71 -1.25
N MET A 563 13.02 17.26 -0.14
CA MET A 563 12.30 16.99 1.09
C MET A 563 12.97 17.76 2.24
N LYS A 564 12.17 18.31 3.13
CA LYS A 564 12.61 19.07 4.30
C LYS A 564 11.94 18.56 5.57
N ASN A 565 12.65 18.73 6.67
CA ASN A 565 12.19 18.36 8.01
C ASN A 565 11.86 16.86 8.14
N LEU A 566 12.52 16.01 7.37
CA LEU A 566 12.36 14.56 7.48
C LEU A 566 12.73 14.11 8.88
N VAL A 567 11.92 13.21 9.45
CA VAL A 567 12.11 12.73 10.82
C VAL A 567 12.86 11.39 10.81
N SER A 568 13.84 11.24 11.69
CA SER A 568 14.61 10.01 11.89
C SER A 568 15.04 9.89 13.35
N TYR A 569 15.26 8.66 13.82
CA TYR A 569 15.93 8.45 15.11
C TYR A 569 17.36 8.99 15.06
N VAL A 570 17.82 9.58 16.17
CA VAL A 570 19.24 9.86 16.37
C VAL A 570 20.03 8.55 16.46
N GLU A 571 21.34 8.59 16.21
CA GLU A 571 22.17 7.39 16.23
C GLU A 571 22.12 6.67 17.59
N GLY A 572 21.79 5.38 17.57
CA GLY A 572 21.68 4.54 18.79
C GLY A 572 20.34 4.62 19.52
N ALA A 573 19.43 5.51 19.13
CA ALA A 573 18.10 5.57 19.74
C ALA A 573 17.17 4.48 19.22
N SER A 574 16.30 4.01 20.12
CA SER A 574 15.23 3.04 19.85
C SER A 574 13.95 3.49 20.54
N PHE A 575 12.78 3.01 20.05
CA PHE A 575 11.50 3.26 20.71
C PHE A 575 11.31 2.39 21.97
N ILE A 576 11.98 1.24 22.06
CA ILE A 576 11.92 0.39 23.24
C ILE A 576 12.74 1.07 24.35
N ALA A 577 12.04 1.56 25.37
CA ALA A 577 12.71 2.11 26.55
C ALA A 577 13.45 1.00 27.30
N GLU A 578 14.68 1.26 27.74
CA GLU A 578 15.35 0.38 28.67
C GLU A 578 14.60 0.41 30.02
N PRO A 579 14.37 -0.76 30.67
CA PRO A 579 13.75 -0.81 31.98
C PRO A 579 14.51 0.05 32.98
N GLY A 580 13.86 1.06 33.56
CA GLY A 580 14.44 1.98 34.52
C GLY A 580 15.04 3.27 33.93
N ALA A 581 14.97 3.51 32.63
CA ALA A 581 15.26 4.81 32.05
C ALA A 581 14.19 5.83 32.48
N GLU A 582 14.61 7.08 32.76
CA GLU A 582 13.66 8.17 33.00
C GLU A 582 12.72 8.32 31.79
N GLU A 583 11.46 8.71 32.07
CA GLU A 583 10.42 8.91 31.03
C GLU A 583 10.82 10.04 30.08
N GLU A 584 11.66 9.74 29.09
CA GLU A 584 11.96 10.68 28.02
C GLU A 584 10.87 10.62 26.95
N SER A 585 10.37 11.78 26.54
CA SER A 585 9.46 11.90 25.39
C SER A 585 10.12 11.33 24.13
N TRP A 586 9.36 10.66 23.26
CA TRP A 586 9.87 10.18 21.97
C TRP A 586 10.51 11.30 21.13
N GLU A 587 10.11 12.55 21.32
CA GLU A 587 10.62 13.73 20.62
C GLU A 587 12.12 13.96 20.86
N THR A 588 12.64 13.58 22.04
CA THR A 588 14.07 13.73 22.37
C THR A 588 14.95 12.67 21.70
N ARG A 589 14.34 11.64 21.11
CA ARG A 589 15.02 10.52 20.45
C ARG A 589 15.09 10.66 18.94
N VAL A 590 14.54 11.74 18.38
CA VAL A 590 14.47 11.97 16.95
C VAL A 590 15.12 13.29 16.57
N THR A 591 15.56 13.37 15.32
CA THR A 591 16.11 14.57 14.70
C THR A 591 15.44 14.83 13.36
N GLN A 592 15.52 16.08 12.89
CA GLN A 592 14.95 16.48 11.61
C GLN A 592 16.03 16.88 10.61
N GLY A 593 15.85 16.44 9.35
CA GLY A 593 16.83 16.65 8.29
C GLY A 593 16.21 16.86 6.92
N ASN A 594 17.05 16.85 5.91
CA ASN A 594 16.67 17.07 4.52
C ASN A 594 16.94 15.83 3.67
N GLY A 595 16.31 15.78 2.51
CA GLY A 595 16.55 14.73 1.53
C GLY A 595 16.35 15.21 0.11
N THR A 596 17.09 14.58 -0.82
CA THR A 596 16.96 14.80 -2.26
C THR A 596 16.76 13.47 -2.96
N SER A 597 15.91 13.45 -3.99
CA SER A 597 15.73 12.27 -4.85
C SER A 597 15.52 12.71 -6.29
N TYR A 598 16.21 12.07 -7.23
CA TYR A 598 16.05 12.34 -8.66
C TYR A 598 16.32 11.07 -9.47
N GLY A 599 15.74 11.00 -10.66
CA GLY A 599 15.91 9.84 -11.52
C GLY A 599 15.19 9.92 -12.84
N ALA A 600 15.36 8.83 -13.61
CA ALA A 600 14.69 8.60 -14.87
C ALA A 600 13.98 7.23 -14.83
N GLU A 601 12.78 7.18 -15.37
CA GLU A 601 11.92 6.00 -15.43
C GLU A 601 11.59 5.70 -16.89
N PHE A 602 11.71 4.44 -17.28
CA PHE A 602 11.28 3.92 -18.56
C PHE A 602 10.21 2.86 -18.35
N PHE A 603 9.11 2.94 -19.07
CA PHE A 603 8.01 1.98 -19.02
C PHE A 603 7.57 1.61 -20.42
N LEU A 604 7.51 0.29 -20.66
CA LEU A 604 6.94 -0.30 -21.88
C LEU A 604 5.91 -1.34 -21.46
N GLN A 605 4.65 -1.15 -21.83
CA GLN A 605 3.57 -2.10 -21.54
C GLN A 605 2.89 -2.58 -22.82
N LYS A 606 2.64 -3.89 -22.91
CA LYS A 606 1.77 -4.50 -23.91
C LYS A 606 0.48 -4.97 -23.26
N LYS A 607 -0.66 -4.38 -23.65
CA LYS A 607 -1.96 -4.58 -22.99
C LYS A 607 -2.85 -5.63 -23.64
N LYS A 608 -2.70 -5.90 -24.93
CA LYS A 608 -3.64 -6.70 -25.74
C LYS A 608 -2.96 -7.92 -26.36
N GLY A 609 -3.76 -8.96 -26.65
CA GLY A 609 -3.35 -10.22 -27.28
C GLY A 609 -2.96 -11.30 -26.28
N ASP A 610 -2.65 -12.49 -26.80
CA ASP A 610 -2.32 -13.68 -25.99
C ASP A 610 -1.07 -13.49 -25.11
N PHE A 611 -0.16 -12.63 -25.58
CA PHE A 611 1.04 -12.23 -24.84
C PHE A 611 0.85 -10.79 -24.31
N THR A 612 0.92 -10.62 -23.00
CA THR A 612 0.80 -9.33 -22.30
C THR A 612 1.93 -9.18 -21.28
N GLY A 613 2.19 -7.97 -20.83
CA GLY A 613 3.20 -7.71 -19.80
C GLY A 613 3.83 -6.34 -19.91
N TRP A 614 4.89 -6.11 -19.13
CA TRP A 614 5.61 -4.84 -19.14
C TRP A 614 7.09 -4.99 -18.82
N ILE A 615 7.84 -3.98 -19.18
CA ILE A 615 9.22 -3.74 -18.76
C ILE A 615 9.25 -2.38 -18.07
N GLY A 616 9.67 -2.37 -16.82
CA GLY A 616 9.90 -1.16 -16.02
C GLY A 616 11.38 -1.03 -15.69
N TYR A 617 11.99 0.13 -15.98
CA TYR A 617 13.36 0.42 -15.57
C TYR A 617 13.44 1.77 -14.89
N THR A 618 14.18 1.82 -13.79
CA THR A 618 14.44 3.03 -13.01
C THR A 618 15.94 3.21 -12.81
N LEU A 619 16.40 4.43 -13.08
CA LEU A 619 17.72 4.91 -12.70
C LEU A 619 17.52 6.05 -11.69
N ALA A 620 17.93 5.87 -10.42
CA ALA A 620 17.61 6.83 -9.36
C ALA A 620 18.76 7.07 -8.38
N TRP A 621 18.71 8.23 -7.73
CA TRP A 621 19.58 8.65 -6.63
C TRP A 621 18.72 9.22 -5.50
N THR A 622 19.00 8.81 -4.27
CA THR A 622 18.32 9.30 -3.07
C THR A 622 19.30 9.49 -1.94
N ASN A 623 19.41 10.72 -1.46
CA ASN A 623 20.30 11.10 -0.37
C ASN A 623 19.53 11.72 0.81
N ARG A 624 20.12 11.65 2.00
CA ARG A 624 19.64 12.24 3.25
C ARG A 624 20.76 13.02 3.92
N GLN A 625 20.38 14.05 4.67
CA GLN A 625 21.30 14.84 5.50
C GLN A 625 20.60 15.27 6.78
N PHE A 626 21.18 14.94 7.92
CA PHE A 626 20.73 15.30 9.25
C PHE A 626 21.94 15.79 10.04
N ASP A 627 21.79 16.86 10.80
CA ASP A 627 22.91 17.46 11.53
C ASP A 627 23.49 16.52 12.59
N GLU A 628 22.64 15.70 13.23
CA GLU A 628 23.00 14.78 14.31
C GLU A 628 23.31 13.35 13.83
N ILE A 629 23.22 13.09 12.54
CA ILE A 629 23.48 11.80 11.94
C ILE A 629 24.66 11.92 10.96
N ASN A 630 25.57 10.95 10.96
CA ASN A 630 26.74 10.90 10.08
C ASN A 630 27.61 12.18 10.17
N GLY A 631 27.63 12.84 11.32
CA GLY A 631 28.37 14.09 11.53
C GLY A 631 27.89 15.27 10.67
N GLY A 632 26.63 15.31 10.26
CA GLY A 632 26.06 16.35 9.42
C GLY A 632 26.37 16.17 7.90
N ILE A 633 27.08 15.12 7.51
CA ILE A 633 27.45 14.86 6.13
C ILE A 633 26.34 14.11 5.41
N GLU A 634 26.04 14.54 4.18
CA GLU A 634 25.08 13.85 3.30
C GLU A 634 25.48 12.38 3.07
N TYR A 635 24.49 11.48 3.09
CA TYR A 635 24.69 10.05 2.90
C TYR A 635 23.57 9.42 2.07
N PRO A 636 23.79 8.29 1.37
CA PRO A 636 22.77 7.59 0.63
C PRO A 636 21.65 7.09 1.55
N PHE A 637 20.41 7.25 1.12
CA PHE A 637 19.28 6.63 1.83
C PHE A 637 19.42 5.10 1.81
N LYS A 638 19.03 4.39 2.86
CA LYS A 638 19.10 2.92 2.97
C LYS A 638 18.51 2.21 1.74
N TYR A 639 17.45 2.74 1.18
CA TYR A 639 16.76 2.21 -0.01
C TYR A 639 17.15 2.95 -1.31
N ASP A 640 18.30 3.62 -1.34
CA ASP A 640 18.87 4.16 -2.56
C ASP A 640 19.36 3.01 -3.44
N ARG A 641 18.56 2.63 -4.43
CA ARG A 641 18.87 1.60 -5.41
C ARG A 641 19.10 2.27 -6.76
N ARG A 642 20.33 2.16 -7.28
CA ARG A 642 20.75 2.85 -8.49
C ARG A 642 20.03 2.38 -9.73
N HIS A 643 19.96 1.09 -9.93
CA HIS A 643 19.29 0.43 -11.04
C HIS A 643 18.21 -0.50 -10.50
N ASP A 644 17.01 -0.38 -11.04
CA ASP A 644 15.91 -1.27 -10.76
C ASP A 644 15.22 -1.63 -12.08
N LEU A 645 15.11 -2.92 -12.39
CA LEU A 645 14.56 -3.43 -13.64
C LEU A 645 13.59 -4.58 -13.33
N SER A 646 12.38 -4.47 -13.86
CA SER A 646 11.36 -5.51 -13.78
C SER A 646 10.88 -5.88 -15.17
N ILE A 647 10.82 -7.18 -15.45
CA ILE A 647 10.25 -7.75 -16.66
C ILE A 647 9.12 -8.67 -16.26
N VAL A 648 7.92 -8.37 -16.69
CA VAL A 648 6.70 -9.10 -16.37
C VAL A 648 6.08 -9.61 -17.67
N LEU A 649 5.85 -10.92 -17.75
CA LEU A 649 5.34 -11.59 -18.93
C LEU A 649 4.18 -12.50 -18.53
N ALA A 650 3.09 -12.47 -19.29
CA ALA A 650 1.98 -13.41 -19.20
C ALA A 650 1.60 -13.85 -20.63
N TYR A 651 1.42 -15.15 -20.82
CA TYR A 651 1.13 -15.75 -22.12
C TYR A 651 0.02 -16.78 -22.01
N ASP A 652 -1.09 -16.54 -22.69
CA ASP A 652 -2.19 -17.49 -22.84
C ASP A 652 -1.84 -18.48 -23.97
N ILE A 653 -1.24 -19.63 -23.63
CA ILE A 653 -0.77 -20.64 -24.58
C ILE A 653 -1.96 -21.28 -25.31
N THR A 654 -3.03 -21.54 -24.55
CA THR A 654 -4.31 -22.01 -25.04
C THR A 654 -5.41 -21.50 -24.09
N ASP A 655 -6.68 -21.66 -24.47
CA ASP A 655 -7.82 -21.37 -23.57
C ASP A 655 -7.79 -22.15 -22.23
N ARG A 656 -6.92 -23.15 -22.12
CA ARG A 656 -6.80 -24.02 -20.92
C ARG A 656 -5.49 -23.89 -20.19
N ILE A 657 -4.49 -23.29 -20.80
CA ILE A 657 -3.14 -23.21 -20.22
C ILE A 657 -2.60 -21.80 -20.43
N SER A 658 -2.26 -21.15 -19.35
CA SER A 658 -1.49 -19.90 -19.36
C SER A 658 -0.19 -20.05 -18.58
N ALA A 659 0.82 -19.28 -18.96
CA ALA A 659 2.10 -19.23 -18.28
C ALA A 659 2.49 -17.80 -17.99
N SER A 660 3.19 -17.58 -16.89
CA SER A 660 3.67 -16.26 -16.51
C SER A 660 5.07 -16.32 -15.92
N ALA A 661 5.81 -15.23 -16.09
CA ALA A 661 7.14 -15.08 -15.55
C ALA A 661 7.38 -13.63 -15.10
N VAL A 662 8.07 -13.47 -13.99
CA VAL A 662 8.52 -12.18 -13.46
C VAL A 662 10.01 -12.28 -13.20
N TRP A 663 10.78 -11.41 -13.84
CA TRP A 663 12.20 -11.26 -13.53
C TRP A 663 12.48 -9.86 -13.02
N VAL A 664 13.18 -9.80 -11.89
CA VAL A 664 13.56 -8.55 -11.23
C VAL A 664 15.06 -8.48 -11.07
N TYR A 665 15.61 -7.29 -11.23
CA TYR A 665 16.99 -6.96 -10.94
C TYR A 665 17.05 -5.62 -10.23
N GLY A 666 17.81 -5.54 -9.13
CA GLY A 666 18.11 -4.30 -8.41
C GLY A 666 19.56 -4.24 -8.01
N SER A 667 20.23 -3.11 -8.20
CA SER A 667 21.52 -2.87 -7.57
C SER A 667 21.36 -2.89 -6.04
N GLY A 668 22.41 -3.31 -5.32
CA GLY A 668 22.36 -3.51 -3.87
C GLY A 668 21.93 -2.28 -3.10
N ASN A 669 21.20 -2.49 -2.01
CA ASN A 669 20.82 -1.45 -1.06
C ASN A 669 22.05 -0.89 -0.34
N ALA A 670 21.96 0.35 0.12
CA ALA A 670 22.99 0.99 0.92
C ALA A 670 22.84 0.59 2.39
N ILE A 671 23.93 0.17 3.01
CA ILE A 671 23.96 -0.22 4.43
C ILE A 671 25.18 0.36 5.15
N THR A 672 25.08 0.44 6.47
CA THR A 672 26.20 0.79 7.33
C THR A 672 26.93 -0.48 7.76
N LEU A 673 28.22 -0.59 7.44
CA LEU A 673 29.07 -1.65 7.95
C LEU A 673 30.18 -1.07 8.83
N PRO A 674 30.47 -1.68 9.99
CA PRO A 674 31.59 -1.25 10.83
C PRO A 674 32.91 -1.62 10.18
N GLU A 675 33.80 -0.63 9.97
CA GLU A 675 35.14 -0.80 9.43
C GLU A 675 36.16 -1.22 10.48
N SER A 676 35.94 -0.80 11.71
CA SER A 676 36.80 -1.12 12.84
C SER A 676 36.02 -1.34 14.13
N ARG A 677 36.57 -2.17 14.99
CA ARG A 677 36.05 -2.44 16.32
C ARG A 677 37.21 -2.28 17.32
N HIS A 678 36.96 -1.61 18.42
CA HIS A 678 37.92 -1.48 19.51
C HIS A 678 37.20 -1.67 20.85
N ASN A 679 37.98 -2.13 21.84
CA ASN A 679 37.48 -2.26 23.20
C ASN A 679 37.55 -0.90 23.89
N ALA A 680 36.42 -0.42 24.40
CA ALA A 680 36.36 0.71 25.30
C ALA A 680 36.22 0.21 26.74
N TYR A 681 36.95 0.84 27.64
CA TYR A 681 36.92 0.51 29.05
C TYR A 681 36.22 1.65 29.79
N TYR A 682 35.09 1.35 30.40
CA TYR A 682 34.35 2.31 31.22
C TYR A 682 34.55 2.00 32.71
N PRO A 683 34.68 3.01 33.56
CA PRO A 683 34.65 2.79 35.01
C PRO A 683 33.33 2.12 35.40
N SER A 684 33.40 0.98 36.08
CA SER A 684 32.20 0.32 36.59
C SER A 684 31.52 1.22 37.63
N GLN A 685 30.24 1.53 37.45
CA GLN A 685 29.42 2.23 38.46
C GLN A 685 29.22 1.38 39.73
N TYR A 686 29.31 0.06 39.60
CA TYR A 686 29.34 -0.89 40.69
C TYR A 686 30.81 -1.23 40.93
N GLN A 687 31.36 -0.83 42.07
CA GLN A 687 32.69 -1.23 42.54
C GLN A 687 32.73 -2.73 42.83
N ASP A 688 32.73 -3.54 41.78
CA ASP A 688 33.01 -4.96 41.88
C ASP A 688 34.53 -5.11 42.06
N GLN A 689 34.95 -5.62 43.22
CA GLN A 689 36.38 -5.76 43.57
C GLN A 689 37.17 -6.61 42.56
N PHE A 690 36.48 -7.38 41.69
CA PHE A 690 37.11 -8.28 40.72
C PHE A 690 37.20 -7.69 39.31
N ASN A 691 36.39 -6.73 38.93
CA ASN A 691 36.47 -6.09 37.61
C ASN A 691 36.03 -4.62 37.69
N PRO A 692 36.98 -3.67 38.03
CA PRO A 692 36.65 -2.26 38.18
C PRO A 692 36.30 -1.53 36.86
N TYR A 693 36.43 -2.22 35.73
CA TYR A 693 36.14 -1.66 34.41
C TYR A 693 35.18 -2.57 33.63
N TRP A 694 34.12 -1.97 33.15
CA TRP A 694 33.24 -2.63 32.20
C TRP A 694 33.82 -2.48 30.78
N GLN A 695 34.01 -3.58 30.07
CA GLN A 695 34.55 -3.61 28.72
C GLN A 695 33.40 -3.66 27.73
N ALA A 696 33.26 -2.65 26.89
CA ALA A 696 32.33 -2.63 25.77
C ALA A 696 33.09 -2.66 24.45
N GLN A 697 32.57 -3.33 23.47
CA GLN A 697 33.06 -3.24 22.11
C GLN A 697 32.38 -2.06 21.41
N VAL A 698 33.20 -1.12 20.91
CA VAL A 698 32.74 0.02 20.14
C VAL A 698 33.05 -0.22 18.67
N GLU A 699 32.04 -0.14 17.84
CA GLU A 699 32.16 -0.26 16.38
C GLU A 699 32.21 1.14 15.76
N ARG A 700 33.06 1.32 14.78
CA ARG A 700 33.19 2.55 14.00
C ARG A 700 32.93 2.26 12.54
N ALA A 701 31.92 2.90 11.95
CA ALA A 701 31.67 2.94 10.50
C ALA A 701 32.28 4.23 9.92
N ALA A 702 32.76 4.18 8.69
CA ALA A 702 33.32 5.35 8.00
C ALA A 702 32.22 6.34 7.60
N SER A 703 31.08 5.82 7.20
CA SER A 703 29.92 6.60 6.77
C SER A 703 28.63 5.81 6.96
N LYS A 704 27.55 6.50 7.31
CA LYS A 704 26.22 5.89 7.31
C LYS A 704 25.85 5.48 5.88
N ASN A 705 25.37 4.23 5.73
CA ASN A 705 24.97 3.64 4.44
C ASN A 705 26.05 3.73 3.35
N GLY A 706 27.34 3.72 3.72
CA GLY A 706 28.48 3.85 2.81
C GLY A 706 28.78 2.59 2.01
N TYR A 707 28.28 1.43 2.41
CA TYR A 707 28.50 0.16 1.76
C TYR A 707 27.31 -0.24 0.88
N ARG A 708 27.57 -0.87 -0.28
CA ARG A 708 26.55 -1.41 -1.17
C ARG A 708 26.52 -2.92 -1.06
N MET A 709 25.36 -3.49 -0.74
CA MET A 709 25.13 -4.92 -0.79
C MET A 709 25.27 -5.46 -2.23
N ASP A 710 25.37 -6.76 -2.38
CA ASP A 710 25.33 -7.41 -3.68
C ASP A 710 24.01 -7.12 -4.41
N ALA A 711 24.06 -7.21 -5.74
CA ALA A 711 22.87 -7.02 -6.56
C ALA A 711 21.84 -8.12 -6.27
N TYR A 712 20.58 -7.70 -6.16
CA TYR A 712 19.42 -8.55 -6.04
C TYR A 712 18.88 -8.93 -7.41
N HIS A 713 18.63 -10.20 -7.68
CA HIS A 713 17.83 -10.61 -8.84
C HIS A 713 17.13 -11.95 -8.63
N ARG A 714 15.94 -12.08 -9.22
CA ARG A 714 15.08 -13.24 -9.02
C ARG A 714 14.23 -13.49 -10.26
N LEU A 715 13.96 -14.76 -10.54
CA LEU A 715 12.98 -15.20 -11.52
C LEU A 715 11.86 -15.96 -10.81
N ASP A 716 10.63 -15.52 -10.99
CA ASP A 716 9.44 -16.23 -10.54
C ASP A 716 8.68 -16.73 -11.77
N VAL A 717 8.13 -17.94 -11.72
CA VAL A 717 7.39 -18.55 -12.81
C VAL A 717 6.12 -19.21 -12.30
N ALA A 718 5.07 -19.21 -13.15
CA ALA A 718 3.86 -19.98 -12.87
C ALA A 718 3.22 -20.50 -14.17
N ILE A 719 2.53 -21.63 -14.04
CA ILE A 719 1.68 -22.22 -15.07
C ILE A 719 0.31 -22.45 -14.45
N GLU A 720 -0.72 -22.02 -15.16
CA GLU A 720 -2.12 -22.17 -14.76
C GLU A 720 -2.84 -23.13 -15.70
N PHE A 721 -3.59 -24.06 -15.13
CA PHE A 721 -4.43 -25.04 -15.84
C PHE A 721 -5.89 -24.73 -15.57
N HIS A 722 -6.61 -24.25 -16.58
CA HIS A 722 -8.02 -23.86 -16.49
C HIS A 722 -8.93 -24.96 -16.98
N LYS A 723 -10.01 -25.23 -16.23
CA LYS A 723 -11.02 -26.21 -16.62
C LYS A 723 -12.41 -25.76 -16.24
N LYS A 724 -13.30 -25.63 -17.21
CA LYS A 724 -14.72 -25.39 -16.98
C LYS A 724 -15.40 -26.69 -16.54
N ARG A 725 -16.04 -26.67 -15.36
CA ARG A 725 -16.91 -27.74 -14.86
C ARG A 725 -18.38 -27.36 -15.08
N LYS A 726 -19.28 -28.27 -14.78
CA LYS A 726 -20.72 -28.02 -14.93
C LYS A 726 -21.26 -26.89 -14.03
N TYR A 727 -20.70 -26.75 -12.83
CA TYR A 727 -21.19 -25.83 -11.80
C TYR A 727 -20.16 -24.79 -11.34
N TRP A 728 -18.89 -24.96 -11.71
CA TRP A 728 -17.81 -24.03 -11.35
C TRP A 728 -16.68 -24.09 -12.39
N ASP A 729 -15.92 -23.04 -12.43
CA ASP A 729 -14.64 -22.99 -13.13
C ASP A 729 -13.52 -23.28 -12.15
N GLU A 730 -12.58 -24.15 -12.49
CA GLU A 730 -11.42 -24.49 -11.69
C GLU A 730 -10.13 -24.04 -12.37
N THR A 731 -9.16 -23.62 -11.54
CA THR A 731 -7.79 -23.32 -11.98
C THR A 731 -6.80 -23.92 -11.00
N ILE A 732 -5.88 -24.73 -11.50
CA ILE A 732 -4.73 -25.22 -10.73
C ILE A 732 -3.53 -24.37 -11.15
N VAL A 733 -2.87 -23.78 -10.18
CA VAL A 733 -1.65 -22.96 -10.36
C VAL A 733 -0.47 -23.70 -9.77
N VAL A 734 0.56 -23.91 -10.59
CA VAL A 734 1.85 -24.47 -10.17
C VAL A 734 2.91 -23.45 -10.49
N GLY A 735 3.71 -23.07 -9.51
CA GLY A 735 4.72 -22.04 -9.67
C GLY A 735 5.95 -22.25 -8.82
N ALA A 736 6.93 -21.41 -9.02
CA ALA A 736 8.12 -21.30 -8.18
C ALA A 736 8.53 -19.84 -8.04
N TYR A 737 8.71 -19.42 -6.80
CA TYR A 737 9.39 -18.19 -6.46
C TYR A 737 10.89 -18.45 -6.42
N ASN A 738 11.70 -17.51 -6.94
CA ASN A 738 13.15 -17.66 -7.03
C ASN A 738 13.57 -18.97 -7.75
N ALA A 739 13.08 -19.18 -8.97
CA ALA A 739 13.17 -20.45 -9.71
C ALA A 739 14.60 -20.97 -9.92
N TYR A 740 15.61 -20.11 -9.91
CA TYR A 740 17.03 -20.52 -9.99
C TYR A 740 17.74 -20.50 -8.63
N SER A 741 17.00 -20.39 -7.51
CA SER A 741 17.50 -20.54 -6.12
C SER A 741 18.70 -19.65 -5.78
N ARG A 742 18.70 -18.39 -6.23
CA ARG A 742 19.76 -17.45 -5.88
C ARG A 742 19.66 -17.07 -4.39
N VAL A 743 20.78 -17.05 -3.71
CA VAL A 743 20.92 -16.47 -2.37
C VAL A 743 21.00 -14.95 -2.52
N ASN A 744 19.83 -14.29 -2.44
CA ASN A 744 19.72 -12.84 -2.53
C ASN A 744 20.08 -12.18 -1.19
N PRO A 745 20.69 -10.99 -1.20
CA PRO A 745 21.06 -10.31 0.02
C PRO A 745 19.82 -9.87 0.82
N PHE A 746 19.73 -10.33 2.06
CA PHE A 746 18.71 -9.92 3.01
C PHE A 746 19.31 -9.05 4.11
N PHE A 747 20.34 -9.56 4.82
CA PHE A 747 21.17 -8.79 5.74
C PHE A 747 22.61 -9.32 5.74
N ILE A 748 23.52 -8.48 6.24
CA ILE A 748 24.92 -8.85 6.46
C ILE A 748 25.16 -8.85 7.96
N ASN A 749 25.69 -9.95 8.47
CA ASN A 749 26.10 -10.10 9.86
C ASN A 749 27.61 -10.17 9.98
N ASP A 750 28.14 -9.66 11.08
CA ASP A 750 29.53 -9.76 11.47
C ASP A 750 29.71 -10.99 12.35
N GLU A 751 30.45 -11.96 11.87
CA GLU A 751 30.74 -13.21 12.56
C GLU A 751 32.21 -13.41 12.78
N GLU A 752 32.59 -13.86 13.96
CA GLU A 752 33.93 -14.35 14.24
C GLU A 752 34.00 -15.86 13.98
N ARG A 753 34.66 -16.28 12.91
CA ARG A 753 34.88 -17.68 12.58
C ARG A 753 36.37 -18.00 12.63
N PHE A 754 36.78 -18.92 13.49
CA PHE A 754 38.17 -19.35 13.65
C PHE A 754 39.16 -18.23 14.02
N GLY A 755 38.69 -17.22 14.78
CA GLY A 755 39.52 -16.07 15.15
C GLY A 755 39.67 -15.00 14.05
N GLU A 756 38.99 -15.17 12.93
CA GLU A 756 38.89 -14.17 11.85
C GLU A 756 37.50 -13.57 11.80
N ARG A 757 37.44 -12.26 11.76
CA ARG A 757 36.18 -11.51 11.54
C ARG A 757 35.77 -11.60 10.07
N LYS A 758 34.54 -12.00 9.81
CA LYS A 758 33.96 -12.11 8.46
C LYS A 758 32.56 -11.51 8.41
N PHE A 759 32.32 -10.72 7.38
CA PHE A 759 30.97 -10.31 7.05
C PHE A 759 30.30 -11.42 6.23
N VAL A 760 29.22 -11.97 6.76
CA VAL A 760 28.46 -13.06 6.14
C VAL A 760 27.12 -12.50 5.66
N GLN A 761 26.87 -12.65 4.36
CA GLN A 761 25.58 -12.30 3.76
C GLN A 761 24.59 -13.45 3.93
N TYR A 762 23.43 -13.13 4.50
CA TYR A 762 22.32 -14.07 4.63
C TYR A 762 21.26 -13.76 3.58
N GLY A 763 20.72 -14.81 2.95
CA GLY A 763 19.55 -14.77 2.08
C GLY A 763 18.36 -15.41 2.76
N LEU A 764 17.17 -14.92 2.44
CA LEU A 764 15.94 -15.36 3.11
C LEU A 764 15.27 -16.53 2.39
N PHE A 765 15.12 -16.43 1.07
CA PHE A 765 14.34 -17.39 0.30
C PHE A 765 15.15 -18.13 -0.76
N PRO A 766 15.36 -19.46 -0.60
CA PRO A 766 15.77 -20.32 -1.71
C PRO A 766 14.60 -20.44 -2.73
N ILE A 767 14.66 -21.41 -3.65
CA ILE A 767 13.51 -21.75 -4.46
C ILE A 767 12.33 -22.17 -3.57
N ILE A 768 11.17 -21.52 -3.75
CA ILE A 768 9.94 -21.85 -3.02
C ILE A 768 8.89 -22.31 -4.04
N PRO A 769 8.53 -23.62 -4.06
CA PRO A 769 7.44 -24.09 -4.89
C PRO A 769 6.10 -23.57 -4.36
N ALA A 770 5.18 -23.30 -5.28
CA ALA A 770 3.84 -22.83 -4.97
C ALA A 770 2.81 -23.71 -5.69
N LEU A 771 1.77 -24.10 -4.96
CA LEU A 771 0.61 -24.81 -5.48
C LEU A 771 -0.65 -24.16 -4.94
N SER A 772 -1.59 -23.83 -5.83
CA SER A 772 -2.90 -23.38 -5.41
C SER A 772 -4.01 -23.93 -6.29
N TYR A 773 -5.15 -24.21 -5.68
CA TYR A 773 -6.40 -24.58 -6.32
C TYR A 773 -7.37 -23.41 -6.17
N ARG A 774 -7.85 -22.86 -7.28
CA ARG A 774 -8.83 -21.77 -7.34
C ARG A 774 -10.11 -22.28 -7.95
N PHE A 775 -11.25 -21.81 -7.46
CA PHE A 775 -12.57 -22.13 -8.00
C PHE A 775 -13.46 -20.89 -8.03
N LYS A 776 -14.40 -20.88 -9.02
CA LYS A 776 -15.37 -19.82 -9.19
C LYS A 776 -16.71 -20.38 -9.66
N PHE A 777 -17.82 -19.96 -9.03
CA PHE A 777 -19.18 -20.41 -9.37
C PHE A 777 -20.20 -19.27 -9.40
#